data_4fd974ffee6af8e267f8294ab42c6a9f
#
_entry.id   4fd974ffee6af8e267f8294ab42c6a9f
#
_cell.length_a   1.000
_cell.length_b   1.000
_cell.length_c   1.000
_cell.angle_alpha   90.00
_cell.angle_beta   90.00
_cell.angle_gamma   90.00
#
_symmetry.space_group_name_H-M   'P 1'
#
loop_
_entity.id
_entity.type
_entity.pdbx_description
1 polymer ?
#
loop_
_entity_poly.entity_id
_entity_poly.type
_entity_poly.pdbx_seq_one_letter_code
_entity_poly.pdbx_strand_id
1 'polypeptide(L)'
;MKKSVSIGVVYILICGGLGAAVFTADTNMADQMPSPQNITMNFSQPVAIEYDDYTMISLEEEEQQYLMNPGQPLLPRVVKTVELPFGVKHVKVKVTPGKIHEMMLAKEILPSPAPAPLSPLEGYTPPPRKDERVYGSAHLFPSSWYSYHVGCGVNAKGEHVTFVTVNIYPVRYVPALNRIYAMEGADITITFDPAGRNIFPQTSDYDLVIIAPASFSSELQPLVEHKNNHGVRTFIKTTEGIYAEYEGTDEPEQIKYFIKDAIEQWGIKYVLLVGGLKSVIYAKPKDNANCGVTGWHVPVRYSNLISGEPGYLCDLYYMDIYKEGGEFDNWDSNGNGIFAEWSSEEGPPEDILDLYPDVAVGRLACRNIQEVRDVVNKIITYETTTYGSDWFERMMVVSGDGFLDQHDLDIQWDTNGLPDGAYIIHAQSTNDEGESGPEDVIHITLDRTQESSLSFNHDDHLNPTLQNGYPAPPIAEIVSVSEGDVLGNSDFTYTPTGSEAYCNDLFWWANVSYVDGILHIRGKSYDPKPYGNITSIKVWIENSNGEVVFTDYRNNTPTYYEGEWVTGEKAVHGRGGALYYMPEYFERDVVWTSNGRFASQDDVIEAFSRGHGLAFFSGHGSPGWWGDHFPGIPGNRRYAQVAGLVVSQVQPYFPYIHFPAFPMKTLSNTNRFPVVVVGGCHNSMFNVSLIPSVLDIFLLMFLGKNIYMHTYGQITPECWGWYLVKLPDTGAIATMGNTGYGWGWEGEWCTVGAGDGWITSEFFRQYGEKGHEMLGTAYAQTITSYINTFRAFELPECWWSPDFGWDWIDEKTPQQWVLLGDPSLKIGGYP
;
A
#
# COMPACT_ATOMS: atom_id res chain seq x y z
N MET A 1 46.24 -46.10 -19.77
CA MET A 1 47.26 -46.03 -20.82
C MET A 1 46.91 -44.89 -21.77
N LYS A 2 47.68 -43.82 -21.62
CA LYS A 2 48.42 -43.05 -22.65
C LYS A 2 47.74 -43.01 -24.04
N LYS A 3 47.49 -41.85 -24.68
CA LYS A 3 48.52 -40.89 -25.14
C LYS A 3 47.83 -39.56 -25.55
N SER A 4 48.51 -38.45 -25.21
CA SER A 4 48.39 -37.10 -25.78
C SER A 4 48.84 -37.06 -27.24
N VAL A 5 48.25 -36.19 -28.06
CA VAL A 5 48.88 -35.67 -29.26
C VAL A 5 48.61 -34.17 -29.34
N SER A 6 49.66 -33.38 -29.22
CA SER A 6 49.67 -31.92 -29.52
C SER A 6 49.90 -31.75 -31.03
N ILE A 7 49.18 -30.83 -31.66
CA ILE A 7 49.53 -30.31 -33.01
C ILE A 7 49.69 -28.82 -32.86
N GLY A 8 50.92 -28.36 -33.07
CA GLY A 8 51.27 -26.95 -33.15
C GLY A 8 51.04 -26.45 -34.60
N VAL A 9 50.56 -25.29 -34.77
CA VAL A 9 50.57 -24.54 -36.01
C VAL A 9 51.41 -23.29 -35.88
N VAL A 10 52.45 -23.25 -36.69
CA VAL A 10 53.34 -22.11 -36.85
C VAL A 10 52.73 -21.08 -37.78
N TYR A 11 52.69 -19.82 -37.35
CA TYR A 11 52.45 -18.69 -38.26
C TYR A 11 53.68 -17.82 -38.41
N ILE A 12 54.01 -17.58 -39.64
CA ILE A 12 55.16 -16.78 -40.08
C ILE A 12 54.82 -15.29 -40.01
N LEU A 13 55.75 -14.55 -39.45
CA LEU A 13 55.79 -13.07 -39.41
C LEU A 13 56.03 -12.49 -40.80
N ILE A 14 55.31 -11.41 -41.12
CA ILE A 14 55.78 -10.38 -42.03
C ILE A 14 55.80 -9.05 -41.27
N CYS A 15 56.98 -8.47 -41.18
CA CYS A 15 57.31 -7.20 -40.49
C CYS A 15 56.77 -5.99 -41.27
N GLY A 16 56.19 -5.04 -40.56
CA GLY A 16 56.04 -3.66 -40.93
C GLY A 16 56.05 -2.81 -39.69
N GLY A 17 57.19 -2.17 -39.42
CA GLY A 17 57.40 -1.48 -38.17
C GLY A 17 56.57 -0.22 -37.94
N LEU A 18 56.32 0.10 -36.70
CA LEU A 18 56.40 1.39 -36.05
C LEU A 18 55.93 1.32 -34.58
N GLY A 19 56.83 1.69 -33.67
CA GLY A 19 56.49 2.23 -32.38
C GLY A 19 56.10 1.19 -31.28
N ALA A 20 57.08 0.59 -30.64
CA ALA A 20 56.91 -0.12 -29.38
C ALA A 20 56.57 0.89 -28.24
N ALA A 21 55.29 1.00 -27.91
CA ALA A 21 54.91 1.45 -26.58
C ALA A 21 54.93 0.20 -25.67
N VAL A 22 55.90 0.15 -24.78
CA VAL A 22 55.98 -0.85 -23.72
C VAL A 22 54.87 -0.49 -22.73
N PHE A 23 53.74 -1.21 -22.85
CA PHE A 23 52.80 -1.31 -21.71
C PHE A 23 53.42 -2.28 -20.71
N THR A 24 54.02 -1.72 -19.68
CA THR A 24 54.23 -2.46 -18.42
C THR A 24 52.82 -2.78 -17.89
N ALA A 25 52.43 -4.01 -18.00
CA ALA A 25 51.35 -4.53 -17.21
C ALA A 25 51.73 -4.37 -15.75
N ASP A 26 51.14 -3.43 -15.06
CA ASP A 26 51.20 -3.30 -13.62
C ASP A 26 50.49 -4.52 -13.03
N THR A 27 51.23 -5.58 -12.74
CA THR A 27 50.81 -6.73 -12.00
C THR A 27 50.82 -6.42 -10.48
N ASN A 28 50.07 -5.42 -10.06
CA ASN A 28 49.82 -5.11 -8.65
C ASN A 28 48.38 -4.60 -8.42
N MET A 29 47.37 -5.35 -8.92
CA MET A 29 46.02 -5.27 -8.43
C MET A 29 45.71 -6.53 -7.56
N ALA A 30 46.62 -6.88 -6.65
CA ALA A 30 46.33 -7.82 -5.62
C ALA A 30 46.24 -7.05 -4.30
N ASP A 31 45.08 -7.17 -3.61
CA ASP A 31 44.85 -6.94 -2.20
C ASP A 31 44.98 -5.50 -1.66
N GLN A 32 44.33 -4.53 -2.28
CA GLN A 32 43.82 -3.42 -1.47
C GLN A 32 42.36 -3.67 -1.17
N MET A 33 42.07 -4.12 0.07
CA MET A 33 40.72 -4.04 0.61
C MET A 33 40.19 -2.64 0.36
N PRO A 34 38.99 -2.46 -0.17
CA PRO A 34 38.42 -1.13 -0.35
C PRO A 34 38.44 -0.41 1.01
N SER A 35 38.82 0.84 1.00
CA SER A 35 38.80 1.64 2.22
C SER A 35 37.41 1.69 2.78
N PRO A 36 37.24 1.52 4.11
CA PRO A 36 35.93 1.62 4.74
C PRO A 36 35.25 2.94 4.37
N GLN A 37 33.95 2.91 4.06
CA GLN A 37 33.18 4.13 3.97
C GLN A 37 32.83 4.61 5.38
N ASN A 38 33.14 5.86 5.68
CA ASN A 38 32.84 6.49 6.95
C ASN A 38 31.91 7.67 6.74
N ILE A 39 30.82 7.72 7.49
CA ILE A 39 29.82 8.77 7.45
C ILE A 39 29.58 9.24 8.87
N THR A 40 29.66 10.53 9.10
CA THR A 40 29.31 11.15 10.37
C THR A 40 27.95 11.86 10.21
N MET A 41 27.03 11.58 11.11
CA MET A 41 25.72 12.23 11.19
C MET A 41 25.59 12.97 12.53
N ASN A 42 24.92 14.10 12.50
CA ASN A 42 24.55 14.85 13.70
C ASN A 42 23.03 14.88 13.82
N PHE A 43 22.51 14.84 15.02
CA PHE A 43 21.07 14.84 15.30
C PHE A 43 20.72 16.06 16.16
N SER A 44 19.55 16.63 15.90
CA SER A 44 18.96 17.69 16.71
C SER A 44 18.62 17.16 18.11
N GLN A 45 18.45 18.05 19.04
CA GLN A 45 17.94 17.66 20.37
C GLN A 45 16.49 17.21 20.23
N PRO A 46 16.09 16.08 20.87
CA PRO A 46 14.71 15.64 20.83
C PRO A 46 13.79 16.65 21.49
N VAL A 47 12.68 16.92 20.82
CA VAL A 47 11.60 17.77 21.31
C VAL A 47 10.47 16.86 21.80
N ALA A 48 10.07 17.06 23.06
CA ALA A 48 8.92 16.37 23.63
C ALA A 48 7.67 17.23 23.36
N ILE A 49 6.74 16.69 22.62
CA ILE A 49 5.46 17.31 22.27
C ILE A 49 4.38 16.64 23.10
N GLU A 50 3.55 17.44 23.81
CA GLU A 50 2.40 16.89 24.53
C GLU A 50 1.34 16.42 23.54
N TYR A 51 0.84 15.20 23.76
CA TYR A 51 -0.15 14.55 22.94
C TYR A 51 -1.14 13.83 23.85
N ASP A 52 -2.26 14.46 24.17
CA ASP A 52 -3.24 13.96 25.14
C ASP A 52 -2.60 13.44 26.44
N ASP A 53 -2.78 12.17 26.74
CA ASP A 53 -2.19 11.51 27.92
C ASP A 53 -0.74 11.05 27.73
N TYR A 54 -0.17 11.26 26.54
CA TYR A 54 1.15 10.79 26.15
C TYR A 54 2.10 11.93 25.80
N THR A 55 3.32 11.55 25.47
CA THR A 55 4.34 12.44 24.90
C THR A 55 4.79 11.85 23.55
N MET A 56 4.79 12.67 22.51
CA MET A 56 5.44 12.33 21.24
C MET A 56 6.86 12.92 21.23
N ILE A 57 7.83 12.16 20.73
CA ILE A 57 9.21 12.63 20.57
C ILE A 57 9.45 12.90 19.08
N SER A 58 9.95 14.10 18.77
CA SER A 58 10.30 14.52 17.42
C SER A 58 11.72 15.05 17.37
N LEU A 59 12.32 15.01 16.18
CA LEU A 59 13.59 15.62 15.84
C LEU A 59 13.35 16.67 14.75
N GLU A 60 14.30 17.58 14.52
CA GLU A 60 14.19 18.60 13.47
C GLU A 60 14.86 18.18 12.13
N GLU A 61 15.08 16.89 11.93
CA GLU A 61 15.63 16.33 10.68
C GLU A 61 14.59 16.30 9.57
N GLU A 62 14.97 16.73 8.36
CA GLU A 62 14.08 16.77 7.19
C GLU A 62 13.60 15.37 6.75
N GLU A 63 14.40 14.33 7.00
CA GLU A 63 14.10 12.95 6.59
C GLU A 63 13.76 12.04 7.78
N GLN A 64 13.22 12.64 8.86
CA GLN A 64 12.77 11.86 10.01
C GLN A 64 11.62 10.94 9.63
N GLN A 65 11.73 9.70 10.03
CA GLN A 65 10.68 8.69 10.02
C GLN A 65 10.39 8.26 11.45
N TYR A 66 9.41 7.38 11.62
CA TYR A 66 9.09 6.82 12.91
C TYR A 66 9.18 5.30 12.90
N LEU A 67 9.54 4.73 14.04
CA LEU A 67 9.38 3.31 14.31
C LEU A 67 7.92 3.08 14.70
N MET A 68 7.15 2.48 13.80
CA MET A 68 5.69 2.43 13.90
C MET A 68 5.17 1.00 14.10
N ASN A 69 5.69 0.32 15.11
CA ASN A 69 5.18 -1.00 15.49
C ASN A 69 3.94 -0.85 16.37
N PRO A 70 2.77 -1.35 15.96
CA PRO A 70 1.51 -1.16 16.67
C PRO A 70 1.57 -1.46 18.16
N GLY A 71 1.13 -0.50 18.97
CA GLY A 71 1.12 -0.60 20.44
C GLY A 71 2.47 -0.38 21.12
N GLN A 72 3.56 -0.29 20.39
CA GLN A 72 4.90 -0.02 20.93
C GLN A 72 5.21 1.49 20.93
N PRO A 73 6.20 1.95 21.70
CA PRO A 73 6.52 3.38 21.77
C PRO A 73 6.89 3.96 20.41
N LEU A 74 6.19 5.01 19.99
CA LEU A 74 6.45 5.73 18.75
C LEU A 74 7.72 6.58 18.89
N LEU A 75 8.79 6.16 18.23
CA LEU A 75 10.11 6.80 18.34
C LEU A 75 10.63 7.26 16.99
N PRO A 76 11.36 8.39 16.93
CA PRO A 76 11.96 8.86 15.70
C PRO A 76 13.05 7.91 15.20
N ARG A 77 13.08 7.75 13.89
CA ARG A 77 14.05 6.96 13.13
C ARG A 77 14.61 7.83 11.99
N VAL A 78 15.90 7.71 11.75
CA VAL A 78 16.57 8.35 10.61
C VAL A 78 17.13 7.28 9.70
N VAL A 79 16.81 7.34 8.42
CA VAL A 79 17.23 6.37 7.41
C VAL A 79 18.39 6.93 6.60
N LYS A 80 19.46 6.14 6.44
CA LYS A 80 20.60 6.50 5.59
C LYS A 80 20.91 5.40 4.60
N THR A 81 20.64 5.64 3.34
CA THR A 81 21.01 4.73 2.25
C THR A 81 22.35 5.13 1.64
N VAL A 82 23.17 4.14 1.37
CA VAL A 82 24.49 4.26 0.75
C VAL A 82 24.58 3.33 -0.44
N GLU A 83 24.99 3.84 -1.58
CA GLU A 83 25.23 3.05 -2.78
C GLU A 83 26.68 2.56 -2.81
N LEU A 84 26.87 1.27 -2.93
CA LEU A 84 28.16 0.59 -3.14
C LEU A 84 28.20 0.01 -4.57
N PRO A 85 29.41 -0.32 -5.09
CA PRO A 85 29.51 -1.05 -6.34
C PRO A 85 28.67 -2.34 -6.33
N PHE A 86 27.99 -2.64 -7.43
CA PHE A 86 27.19 -3.85 -7.56
C PHE A 86 28.01 -5.11 -7.29
N GLY A 87 27.45 -6.03 -6.51
CA GLY A 87 28.04 -7.34 -6.24
C GLY A 87 29.17 -7.35 -5.20
N VAL A 88 29.31 -6.28 -4.40
CA VAL A 88 30.13 -6.34 -3.18
C VAL A 88 29.57 -7.39 -2.22
N LYS A 89 30.46 -8.01 -1.44
CA LYS A 89 30.08 -9.13 -0.55
C LYS A 89 30.44 -8.82 0.90
N HIS A 90 29.81 -9.58 1.82
CA HIS A 90 30.08 -9.50 3.25
C HIS A 90 30.05 -8.09 3.81
N VAL A 91 29.04 -7.33 3.40
CA VAL A 91 28.81 -5.97 3.89
C VAL A 91 28.56 -6.00 5.39
N LYS A 92 29.31 -5.16 6.14
CA LYS A 92 29.13 -5.01 7.59
C LYS A 92 29.02 -3.54 7.92
N VAL A 93 27.98 -3.21 8.66
CA VAL A 93 27.75 -1.87 9.17
C VAL A 93 28.04 -1.83 10.66
N LYS A 94 28.75 -0.80 11.10
CA LYS A 94 28.93 -0.48 12.50
C LYS A 94 28.57 0.96 12.73
N VAL A 95 27.63 1.20 13.63
CA VAL A 95 27.27 2.54 14.08
C VAL A 95 27.80 2.75 15.48
N THR A 96 28.54 3.84 15.67
CA THR A 96 29.06 4.23 16.96
C THR A 96 28.35 5.50 17.41
N PRO A 97 27.51 5.45 18.46
CA PRO A 97 26.82 6.64 18.94
C PRO A 97 27.83 7.66 19.48
N GLY A 98 27.52 8.92 19.22
CA GLY A 98 28.22 10.05 19.82
C GLY A 98 27.85 10.21 21.31
N LYS A 99 27.93 11.45 21.80
CA LYS A 99 27.53 11.74 23.18
C LYS A 99 26.05 11.48 23.37
N ILE A 100 25.73 10.81 24.49
CA ILE A 100 24.36 10.44 24.85
C ILE A 100 23.88 11.33 25.99
N HIS A 101 22.67 11.84 25.85
CA HIS A 101 21.96 12.61 26.87
C HIS A 101 20.78 11.81 27.40
N GLU A 102 20.52 11.99 28.67
CA GLU A 102 19.39 11.37 29.36
C GLU A 102 18.33 12.45 29.65
N MET A 103 17.06 12.12 29.43
CA MET A 103 15.93 12.99 29.78
C MET A 103 14.78 12.17 30.37
N MET A 104 14.19 12.66 31.44
CA MET A 104 12.97 12.10 32.01
C MET A 104 11.75 12.75 31.35
N LEU A 105 10.75 11.94 31.04
CA LEU A 105 9.49 12.39 30.48
C LEU A 105 8.44 12.51 31.60
N ALA A 106 7.51 13.47 31.45
CA ALA A 106 6.39 13.63 32.36
C ALA A 106 5.28 12.60 32.13
N LYS A 107 5.09 12.21 30.85
CA LYS A 107 4.11 11.21 30.41
C LYS A 107 4.82 10.11 29.61
N GLU A 108 4.19 8.95 29.51
CA GLU A 108 4.69 7.85 28.64
C GLU A 108 4.74 8.30 27.18
N ILE A 109 5.58 7.65 26.38
CA ILE A 109 5.61 7.89 24.94
C ILE A 109 4.33 7.33 24.30
N LEU A 110 3.80 8.05 23.33
CA LEU A 110 2.63 7.66 22.53
C LEU A 110 2.79 6.24 21.96
N PRO A 111 1.84 5.32 22.16
CA PRO A 111 1.82 4.05 21.47
C PRO A 111 1.60 4.27 19.97
N SER A 112 2.37 3.56 19.15
CA SER A 112 2.17 3.58 17.72
C SER A 112 0.76 3.07 17.36
N PRO A 113 0.02 3.76 16.47
CA PRO A 113 -1.24 3.26 15.95
C PRO A 113 -1.04 1.97 15.14
N ALA A 114 -2.13 1.31 14.76
CA ALA A 114 -2.12 0.17 13.86
C ALA A 114 -2.49 0.59 12.44
N PRO A 115 -1.98 -0.08 11.42
CA PRO A 115 -2.51 0.06 10.08
C PRO A 115 -3.88 -0.62 9.98
N ALA A 116 -4.70 -0.15 9.04
CA ALA A 116 -6.01 -0.71 8.75
C ALA A 116 -6.10 -1.16 7.28
N PRO A 117 -6.89 -2.22 6.98
CA PRO A 117 -7.07 -2.68 5.62
C PRO A 117 -7.93 -1.70 4.80
N LEU A 118 -7.58 -1.49 3.54
CA LEU A 118 -8.30 -0.65 2.59
C LEU A 118 -9.47 -1.40 1.91
N SER A 119 -10.10 -2.31 2.62
CA SER A 119 -11.23 -3.10 2.13
C SER A 119 -12.53 -2.73 2.86
N PRO A 120 -13.60 -2.39 2.14
CA PRO A 120 -14.89 -2.12 2.75
C PRO A 120 -15.59 -3.37 3.26
N LEU A 121 -15.09 -4.56 2.92
CA LEU A 121 -15.71 -5.85 3.22
C LEU A 121 -15.11 -6.55 4.43
N GLU A 122 -13.98 -6.08 4.94
CA GLU A 122 -13.28 -6.70 6.06
C GLU A 122 -13.46 -5.91 7.35
N GLY A 123 -13.52 -6.69 8.42
CA GLY A 123 -13.68 -6.14 9.75
C GLY A 123 -12.51 -5.25 10.15
N TYR A 124 -12.83 -4.18 10.85
CA TYR A 124 -11.89 -3.30 11.49
C TYR A 124 -10.95 -4.07 12.42
N THR A 125 -9.67 -3.80 12.33
CA THR A 125 -8.72 -4.23 13.34
C THR A 125 -8.76 -3.19 14.46
N PRO A 126 -9.12 -3.55 15.70
CA PRO A 126 -9.15 -2.56 16.78
C PRO A 126 -7.77 -1.90 16.92
N PRO A 127 -7.72 -0.62 17.34
CA PRO A 127 -6.45 0.03 17.58
C PRO A 127 -5.62 -0.82 18.53
N PRO A 128 -4.33 -0.96 18.32
CA PRO A 128 -3.48 -1.74 19.18
C PRO A 128 -3.55 -1.12 20.56
N ARG A 129 -3.92 -1.94 21.52
CA ARG A 129 -3.73 -1.55 22.90
C ARG A 129 -2.23 -1.42 23.14
N LYS A 130 -1.85 -0.47 23.99
CA LYS A 130 -0.48 -0.33 24.49
C LYS A 130 0.09 -1.73 24.81
N ASP A 131 1.23 -2.07 24.22
CA ASP A 131 1.91 -3.36 24.50
C ASP A 131 2.49 -3.30 25.91
N GLU A 132 1.78 -3.87 26.87
CA GLU A 132 2.17 -3.85 28.29
C GLU A 132 3.49 -4.61 28.53
N ARG A 133 3.91 -5.50 27.65
CA ARG A 133 5.22 -6.19 27.77
C ARG A 133 6.34 -5.20 27.50
N VAL A 134 6.18 -4.35 26.50
CA VAL A 134 7.16 -3.31 26.15
C VAL A 134 7.10 -2.19 27.18
N TYR A 135 5.92 -1.66 27.46
CA TYR A 135 5.76 -0.52 28.39
C TYR A 135 6.10 -0.85 29.85
N GLY A 136 5.95 -2.10 30.27
CA GLY A 136 6.42 -2.58 31.59
C GLY A 136 7.92 -2.90 31.65
N SER A 137 8.64 -2.80 30.51
CA SER A 137 10.04 -3.21 30.45
C SER A 137 11.01 -2.18 31.01
N ALA A 138 11.99 -2.67 31.75
CA ALA A 138 13.14 -1.87 32.21
C ALA A 138 14.32 -1.87 31.22
N HIS A 139 14.14 -2.50 30.05
CA HIS A 139 15.16 -2.52 28.99
C HIS A 139 14.97 -1.33 28.04
N LEU A 140 16.05 -0.98 27.33
CA LEU A 140 16.00 0.03 26.28
C LEU A 140 15.19 -0.46 25.08
N PHE A 141 14.28 0.36 24.59
CA PHE A 141 13.53 0.16 23.36
C PHE A 141 13.84 1.32 22.38
N PRO A 142 14.14 1.04 21.10
CA PRO A 142 14.52 -0.27 20.59
C PRO A 142 15.81 -0.82 21.24
N SER A 143 16.06 -2.10 21.10
CA SER A 143 17.18 -2.77 21.78
C SER A 143 18.56 -2.33 21.29
N SER A 144 18.65 -1.89 20.04
CA SER A 144 19.86 -1.40 19.36
C SER A 144 19.76 0.10 19.02
N TRP A 145 20.89 0.75 18.72
CA TRP A 145 20.95 2.08 18.17
C TRP A 145 20.75 2.11 16.66
N TYR A 146 20.81 0.97 16.00
CA TYR A 146 20.66 0.85 14.56
C TYR A 146 20.27 -0.57 14.15
N SER A 147 19.71 -0.66 12.95
CA SER A 147 19.65 -1.85 12.14
C SER A 147 20.08 -1.52 10.71
N TYR A 148 20.31 -2.51 9.86
CA TYR A 148 20.59 -2.27 8.46
C TYR A 148 20.15 -3.46 7.61
N HIS A 149 19.95 -3.21 6.32
CA HIS A 149 19.80 -4.25 5.32
C HIS A 149 20.61 -3.93 4.08
N VAL A 150 20.86 -4.96 3.29
CA VAL A 150 21.65 -4.91 2.06
C VAL A 150 20.86 -5.56 0.95
N GLY A 151 20.85 -4.96 -0.23
CA GLY A 151 20.22 -5.53 -1.41
C GLY A 151 20.83 -4.98 -2.69
N CYS A 152 20.48 -5.55 -3.81
CA CYS A 152 20.98 -5.14 -5.12
C CYS A 152 19.83 -4.65 -6.00
N GLY A 153 20.05 -3.58 -6.77
CA GLY A 153 19.05 -3.06 -7.69
C GLY A 153 19.53 -1.87 -8.48
N VAL A 154 18.63 -1.25 -9.22
CA VAL A 154 18.90 -0.09 -10.08
C VAL A 154 18.66 1.21 -9.33
N ASN A 155 19.66 2.07 -9.29
CA ASN A 155 19.55 3.41 -8.70
C ASN A 155 18.82 4.40 -9.65
N ALA A 156 18.60 5.63 -9.15
CA ALA A 156 17.94 6.70 -9.90
C ALA A 156 18.66 7.12 -11.20
N LYS A 157 19.93 6.72 -11.38
CA LYS A 157 20.70 6.96 -12.61
C LYS A 157 20.59 5.80 -13.62
N GLY A 158 19.91 4.72 -13.26
CA GLY A 158 19.81 3.50 -14.06
C GLY A 158 21.05 2.62 -13.98
N GLU A 159 21.84 2.72 -12.91
CA GLU A 159 23.03 1.92 -12.65
C GLU A 159 22.69 0.82 -11.63
N HIS A 160 23.13 -0.41 -11.87
CA HIS A 160 23.05 -1.46 -10.86
C HIS A 160 24.06 -1.19 -9.75
N VAL A 161 23.56 -1.18 -8.53
CA VAL A 161 24.32 -0.91 -7.32
C VAL A 161 23.97 -1.90 -6.21
N THR A 162 24.78 -1.96 -5.16
CA THR A 162 24.38 -2.56 -3.89
C THR A 162 23.95 -1.45 -2.95
N PHE A 163 22.70 -1.46 -2.54
CA PHE A 163 22.17 -0.56 -1.51
C PHE A 163 22.52 -1.08 -0.13
N VAL A 164 22.97 -0.17 0.73
CA VAL A 164 23.14 -0.41 2.16
C VAL A 164 22.30 0.61 2.89
N THR A 165 21.19 0.19 3.41
CA THR A 165 20.27 1.07 4.14
C THR A 165 20.42 0.86 5.63
N VAL A 166 20.79 1.94 6.32
CA VAL A 166 21.03 1.96 7.77
C VAL A 166 19.91 2.74 8.44
N ASN A 167 19.15 2.06 9.27
CA ASN A 167 18.16 2.67 10.15
C ASN A 167 18.86 3.05 11.45
N ILE A 168 18.81 4.30 11.82
CA ILE A 168 19.39 4.83 13.05
C ILE A 168 18.26 5.23 13.97
N TYR A 169 18.36 4.89 15.22
CA TYR A 169 17.42 5.22 16.29
C TYR A 169 18.05 6.26 17.21
N PRO A 170 17.99 7.56 16.89
CA PRO A 170 18.68 8.61 17.67
C PRO A 170 18.17 8.70 19.09
N VAL A 171 16.95 8.25 19.36
CA VAL A 171 16.31 8.22 20.67
C VAL A 171 15.93 6.80 21.02
N ARG A 172 16.28 6.37 22.23
CA ARG A 172 15.87 5.07 22.82
C ARG A 172 15.18 5.34 24.15
N TYR A 173 14.22 4.50 24.50
CA TYR A 173 13.32 4.69 25.64
C TYR A 173 13.43 3.53 26.63
N VAL A 174 13.42 3.83 27.93
CA VAL A 174 13.23 2.83 29.01
C VAL A 174 11.83 3.04 29.60
N PRO A 175 10.82 2.27 29.17
CA PRO A 175 9.43 2.53 29.51
C PRO A 175 9.15 2.52 31.02
N ALA A 176 9.59 1.49 31.73
CA ALA A 176 9.37 1.36 33.17
C ALA A 176 9.96 2.53 34.01
N LEU A 177 10.87 3.31 33.44
CA LEU A 177 11.48 4.48 34.09
C LEU A 177 10.99 5.80 33.49
N ASN A 178 10.18 5.76 32.45
CA ASN A 178 9.74 6.89 31.66
C ASN A 178 10.90 7.83 31.26
N ARG A 179 11.96 7.23 30.69
CA ARG A 179 13.23 7.89 30.46
C ARG A 179 13.76 7.61 29.05
N ILE A 180 14.16 8.67 28.36
CA ILE A 180 14.81 8.55 27.04
C ILE A 180 16.31 8.80 27.15
N TYR A 181 17.03 8.19 26.20
CA TYR A 181 18.44 8.34 25.92
C TYR A 181 18.57 8.81 24.47
N ALA A 182 19.14 9.98 24.25
CA ALA A 182 19.29 10.59 22.93
C ALA A 182 20.76 10.80 22.60
N MET A 183 21.20 10.43 21.39
CA MET A 183 22.56 10.68 20.92
C MET A 183 22.62 11.96 20.11
N GLU A 184 23.72 12.76 20.28
CA GLU A 184 23.96 13.98 19.52
C GLU A 184 24.38 13.72 18.06
N GLY A 185 24.78 12.50 17.76
CA GLY A 185 25.22 12.09 16.41
C GLY A 185 25.72 10.66 16.40
N ALA A 186 26.11 10.17 15.24
CA ALA A 186 26.64 8.84 15.04
C ALA A 186 27.71 8.79 13.96
N ASP A 187 28.74 7.95 14.16
CA ASP A 187 29.69 7.58 13.13
C ASP A 187 29.34 6.19 12.58
N ILE A 188 29.05 6.14 11.28
CA ILE A 188 28.73 4.93 10.53
C ILE A 188 29.98 4.49 9.79
N THR A 189 30.42 3.26 9.99
CA THR A 189 31.52 2.63 9.24
C THR A 189 30.96 1.43 8.47
N ILE A 190 31.11 1.45 7.15
CA ILE A 190 30.70 0.36 6.26
C ILE A 190 31.96 -0.32 5.72
N THR A 191 32.08 -1.62 5.92
CA THR A 191 33.16 -2.45 5.38
C THR A 191 32.54 -3.53 4.48
N PHE A 192 33.24 -3.88 3.42
CA PHE A 192 32.79 -4.88 2.45
C PHE A 192 33.95 -5.49 1.70
N ASP A 193 33.74 -6.66 1.14
CA ASP A 193 34.67 -7.27 0.20
C ASP A 193 34.44 -6.73 -1.21
N PRO A 194 35.48 -6.58 -2.04
CA PRO A 194 35.34 -6.03 -3.39
C PRO A 194 34.35 -6.82 -4.23
N ALA A 195 33.65 -6.10 -5.08
CA ALA A 195 32.82 -6.70 -6.13
C ALA A 195 33.70 -7.56 -7.09
N GLY A 196 33.10 -8.58 -7.63
CA GLY A 196 33.67 -9.34 -8.71
C GLY A 196 33.82 -8.54 -10.01
N ARG A 197 33.95 -9.23 -11.11
CA ARG A 197 33.95 -8.58 -12.46
C ARG A 197 32.56 -7.99 -12.72
N ASN A 198 32.54 -6.77 -13.29
CA ASN A 198 31.28 -6.20 -13.80
C ASN A 198 30.70 -7.12 -14.87
N ILE A 199 29.42 -7.52 -14.68
CA ILE A 199 28.67 -8.43 -15.54
C ILE A 199 27.82 -7.69 -16.57
N PHE A 200 27.61 -6.39 -16.41
CA PHE A 200 26.75 -5.58 -17.25
C PHE A 200 27.52 -5.00 -18.47
N PRO A 201 26.84 -4.84 -19.62
CA PRO A 201 27.47 -4.26 -20.81
C PRO A 201 27.78 -2.76 -20.59
N GLN A 202 28.84 -2.29 -21.24
CA GLN A 202 29.22 -0.86 -21.18
C GLN A 202 28.23 0.05 -21.92
N THR A 203 27.54 -0.50 -22.91
CA THR A 203 26.50 0.17 -23.70
C THR A 203 25.36 -0.79 -23.90
N SER A 204 24.13 -0.33 -23.70
CA SER A 204 22.95 -1.14 -23.98
C SER A 204 22.80 -1.38 -25.50
N ASP A 205 22.46 -2.59 -25.90
CA ASP A 205 22.06 -2.89 -27.27
C ASP A 205 20.56 -2.70 -27.48
N TYR A 206 19.79 -3.02 -26.44
CA TYR A 206 18.33 -2.82 -26.36
C TYR A 206 17.97 -2.16 -25.05
N ASP A 207 16.84 -1.43 -25.06
CA ASP A 207 16.30 -0.76 -23.88
C ASP A 207 15.04 -1.46 -23.35
N LEU A 208 14.22 -2.03 -24.26
CA LEU A 208 12.97 -2.73 -23.97
C LEU A 208 12.93 -4.11 -24.59
N VAL A 209 12.51 -5.10 -23.82
CA VAL A 209 12.04 -6.38 -24.35
C VAL A 209 10.54 -6.55 -24.12
N ILE A 210 9.81 -6.95 -25.15
CA ILE A 210 8.40 -7.34 -25.06
C ILE A 210 8.34 -8.85 -25.00
N ILE A 211 7.81 -9.41 -23.93
CA ILE A 211 7.61 -10.85 -23.73
C ILE A 211 6.13 -11.17 -23.96
N ALA A 212 5.83 -12.00 -24.95
CA ALA A 212 4.46 -12.32 -25.33
C ALA A 212 4.40 -13.71 -25.97
N PRO A 213 3.22 -14.37 -26.03
CA PRO A 213 3.07 -15.57 -26.85
C PRO A 213 3.23 -15.25 -28.35
N ALA A 214 3.74 -16.18 -29.12
CA ALA A 214 3.96 -16.02 -30.56
C ALA A 214 2.69 -15.54 -31.32
N SER A 215 1.52 -15.92 -30.82
CA SER A 215 0.22 -15.50 -31.39
C SER A 215 -0.06 -13.99 -31.29
N PHE A 216 0.62 -13.24 -30.42
CA PHE A 216 0.46 -11.80 -30.26
C PHE A 216 1.51 -10.98 -31.02
N SER A 217 2.58 -11.61 -31.50
CA SER A 217 3.77 -10.95 -32.04
C SER A 217 3.45 -10.01 -33.21
N SER A 218 2.52 -10.37 -34.10
CA SER A 218 2.15 -9.54 -35.25
C SER A 218 1.49 -8.23 -34.86
N GLU A 219 0.68 -8.24 -33.82
CA GLU A 219 -0.03 -7.04 -33.32
C GLU A 219 0.88 -6.13 -32.47
N LEU A 220 2.01 -6.66 -32.03
CA LEU A 220 3.00 -5.91 -31.25
C LEU A 220 4.05 -5.21 -32.15
N GLN A 221 4.17 -5.60 -33.43
CA GLN A 221 5.16 -4.98 -34.33
C GLN A 221 4.98 -3.45 -34.47
N PRO A 222 3.77 -2.88 -34.57
CA PRO A 222 3.61 -1.44 -34.61
C PRO A 222 4.18 -0.74 -33.37
N LEU A 223 4.06 -1.36 -32.20
CA LEU A 223 4.65 -0.81 -30.95
C LEU A 223 6.18 -0.86 -31.01
N VAL A 224 6.76 -1.98 -31.48
CA VAL A 224 8.22 -2.11 -31.67
C VAL A 224 8.76 -1.03 -32.61
N GLU A 225 8.10 -0.83 -33.74
CA GLU A 225 8.49 0.21 -34.73
C GLU A 225 8.38 1.61 -34.12
N HIS A 226 7.29 1.88 -33.43
CA HIS A 226 7.05 3.15 -32.75
C HIS A 226 8.13 3.45 -31.71
N LYS A 227 8.43 2.50 -30.81
CA LYS A 227 9.46 2.64 -29.78
C LYS A 227 10.85 2.86 -30.37
N ASN A 228 11.23 2.05 -31.37
CA ASN A 228 12.50 2.21 -32.05
C ASN A 228 12.64 3.58 -32.74
N ASN A 229 11.58 4.12 -33.32
CA ASN A 229 11.56 5.45 -33.93
C ASN A 229 11.73 6.58 -32.90
N HIS A 230 11.40 6.35 -31.64
CA HIS A 230 11.57 7.29 -30.55
C HIS A 230 12.81 7.01 -29.66
N GLY A 231 13.72 6.14 -30.15
CA GLY A 231 15.00 5.88 -29.49
C GLY A 231 14.96 4.85 -28.36
N VAL A 232 13.83 4.21 -28.13
CA VAL A 232 13.71 3.06 -27.22
C VAL A 232 13.91 1.77 -28.03
N ARG A 233 15.14 1.28 -28.07
CA ARG A 233 15.51 0.09 -28.86
C ARG A 233 14.78 -1.14 -28.32
N THR A 234 13.89 -1.69 -29.14
CA THR A 234 12.89 -2.67 -28.72
C THR A 234 12.94 -3.91 -29.57
N PHE A 235 12.78 -5.08 -28.94
CA PHE A 235 12.56 -6.36 -29.63
C PHE A 235 11.50 -7.20 -28.92
N ILE A 236 10.97 -8.22 -29.63
CA ILE A 236 10.02 -9.18 -29.06
C ILE A 236 10.73 -10.50 -28.80
N LYS A 237 10.52 -11.09 -27.64
CA LYS A 237 10.87 -12.47 -27.31
C LYS A 237 9.58 -13.24 -26.99
N THR A 238 9.37 -14.34 -27.68
CA THR A 238 8.16 -15.16 -27.46
C THR A 238 8.35 -16.09 -26.26
N THR A 239 7.27 -16.32 -25.53
CA THR A 239 7.26 -17.26 -24.40
C THR A 239 7.69 -18.66 -24.86
N GLU A 240 7.23 -19.12 -26.02
CA GLU A 240 7.61 -20.41 -26.61
C GLU A 240 9.13 -20.47 -26.90
N GLY A 241 9.72 -19.35 -27.33
CA GLY A 241 11.16 -19.25 -27.55
C GLY A 241 11.94 -19.31 -26.25
N ILE A 242 11.46 -18.64 -25.18
CA ILE A 242 12.08 -18.70 -23.86
C ILE A 242 12.06 -20.13 -23.32
N TYR A 243 10.91 -20.79 -23.35
CA TYR A 243 10.77 -22.16 -22.83
C TYR A 243 11.58 -23.20 -23.57
N ALA A 244 11.94 -22.92 -24.81
CA ALA A 244 12.81 -23.79 -25.60
C ALA A 244 14.31 -23.57 -25.33
N GLU A 245 14.70 -22.41 -24.83
CA GLU A 245 16.10 -21.99 -24.66
C GLU A 245 16.56 -22.01 -23.18
N TYR A 246 15.64 -21.85 -22.23
CA TYR A 246 15.97 -21.74 -20.81
C TYR A 246 15.41 -22.90 -20.01
N GLU A 247 16.21 -23.40 -19.08
CA GLU A 247 15.78 -24.35 -18.06
C GLU A 247 15.42 -23.59 -16.76
N GLY A 248 14.47 -24.11 -16.00
CA GLY A 248 14.02 -23.55 -14.72
C GLY A 248 13.06 -24.51 -14.03
N THR A 249 12.68 -24.23 -12.81
CA THR A 249 11.71 -25.02 -12.05
C THR A 249 10.33 -25.00 -12.72
N ASP A 250 9.97 -23.86 -13.30
CA ASP A 250 8.72 -23.63 -14.04
C ASP A 250 8.86 -22.51 -15.08
N GLU A 251 7.80 -22.24 -15.85
CA GLU A 251 7.81 -21.20 -16.88
C GLU A 251 8.07 -19.77 -16.33
N PRO A 252 7.56 -19.33 -15.16
CA PRO A 252 7.96 -18.06 -14.57
C PRO A 252 9.47 -17.94 -14.34
N GLU A 253 10.11 -18.96 -13.79
CA GLU A 253 11.55 -18.93 -13.54
C GLU A 253 12.35 -18.93 -14.86
N GLN A 254 11.91 -19.66 -15.89
CA GLN A 254 12.53 -19.60 -17.22
C GLN A 254 12.50 -18.18 -17.79
N ILE A 255 11.38 -17.45 -17.62
CA ILE A 255 11.27 -16.05 -18.03
C ILE A 255 12.24 -15.19 -17.19
N LYS A 256 12.35 -15.41 -15.89
CA LYS A 256 13.24 -14.65 -15.01
C LYS A 256 14.72 -14.85 -15.39
N TYR A 257 15.14 -16.08 -15.73
CA TYR A 257 16.47 -16.34 -16.28
C TYR A 257 16.72 -15.64 -17.61
N PHE A 258 15.73 -15.64 -18.52
CA PHE A 258 15.84 -14.87 -19.76
C PHE A 258 16.01 -13.37 -19.48
N ILE A 259 15.26 -12.78 -18.54
CA ILE A 259 15.37 -11.38 -18.17
C ILE A 259 16.78 -11.07 -17.62
N LYS A 260 17.30 -11.93 -16.75
CA LYS A 260 18.67 -11.84 -16.25
C LYS A 260 19.68 -11.78 -17.40
N ASP A 261 19.62 -12.72 -18.32
CA ASP A 261 20.52 -12.75 -19.47
C ASP A 261 20.37 -11.51 -20.37
N ALA A 262 19.13 -11.01 -20.51
CA ALA A 262 18.87 -9.80 -21.30
C ALA A 262 19.47 -8.54 -20.65
N ILE A 263 19.48 -8.47 -19.32
CA ILE A 263 20.17 -7.41 -18.58
C ILE A 263 21.69 -7.53 -18.82
N GLU A 264 22.26 -8.73 -18.63
CA GLU A 264 23.71 -8.95 -18.68
C GLU A 264 24.28 -8.85 -20.10
N GLN A 265 23.51 -9.26 -21.13
CA GLN A 265 24.02 -9.27 -22.52
C GLN A 265 23.70 -7.99 -23.27
N TRP A 266 22.50 -7.41 -23.05
CA TRP A 266 22.00 -6.31 -23.87
C TRP A 266 21.73 -5.04 -23.09
N GLY A 267 21.76 -5.07 -21.76
CA GLY A 267 21.57 -3.90 -20.90
C GLY A 267 20.14 -3.34 -20.97
N ILE A 268 19.13 -4.23 -21.02
CA ILE A 268 17.72 -3.80 -21.02
C ILE A 268 17.37 -3.07 -19.72
N LYS A 269 16.45 -2.11 -19.83
CA LYS A 269 15.93 -1.33 -18.71
C LYS A 269 14.47 -1.63 -18.42
N TYR A 270 13.76 -2.10 -19.44
CA TYR A 270 12.32 -2.29 -19.40
C TYR A 270 11.93 -3.67 -19.90
N VAL A 271 10.95 -4.28 -19.24
CA VAL A 271 10.31 -5.52 -19.67
C VAL A 271 8.81 -5.31 -19.75
N LEU A 272 8.21 -5.48 -20.90
CA LEU A 272 6.78 -5.43 -21.10
C LEU A 272 6.23 -6.84 -21.26
N LEU A 273 5.47 -7.32 -20.27
CA LEU A 273 4.77 -8.60 -20.28
C LEU A 273 3.41 -8.43 -20.97
N VAL A 274 3.20 -9.04 -22.12
CA VAL A 274 1.92 -8.94 -22.85
C VAL A 274 1.18 -10.25 -22.82
N GLY A 275 0.25 -10.37 -21.90
CA GLY A 275 -0.57 -11.56 -21.71
C GLY A 275 -1.14 -11.70 -20.31
N GLY A 276 -2.44 -11.84 -20.22
CA GLY A 276 -3.22 -12.13 -19.03
C GLY A 276 -3.79 -13.56 -19.05
N LEU A 277 -4.92 -13.75 -18.37
CA LEU A 277 -5.65 -15.03 -18.41
C LEU A 277 -6.13 -15.36 -19.82
N LYS A 278 -6.09 -16.64 -20.21
CA LYS A 278 -6.61 -17.12 -21.51
C LYS A 278 -8.14 -17.11 -21.60
N SER A 279 -8.82 -16.96 -20.46
CA SER A 279 -10.29 -16.98 -20.42
C SER A 279 -10.85 -15.82 -19.61
N VAL A 280 -11.88 -15.16 -20.15
CA VAL A 280 -12.68 -14.14 -19.45
C VAL A 280 -13.78 -14.75 -18.60
N ILE A 281 -14.13 -16.02 -18.87
CA ILE A 281 -15.30 -16.66 -18.25
C ILE A 281 -14.90 -17.39 -16.99
N TYR A 282 -13.73 -18.03 -16.99
CA TYR A 282 -13.30 -18.90 -15.91
C TYR A 282 -11.80 -18.72 -15.65
N ALA A 283 -11.46 -18.27 -14.46
CA ALA A 283 -10.10 -18.28 -13.97
C ALA A 283 -9.83 -19.60 -13.23
N LYS A 284 -8.69 -20.22 -13.55
CA LYS A 284 -8.24 -21.32 -12.70
C LYS A 284 -7.85 -20.82 -11.33
N PRO A 285 -8.14 -21.63 -10.29
CA PRO A 285 -7.57 -21.41 -8.97
C PRO A 285 -6.06 -21.27 -9.04
N LYS A 286 -5.50 -20.46 -8.17
CA LYS A 286 -4.13 -20.53 -7.75
C LYS A 286 -3.84 -22.00 -7.43
N ASP A 287 -2.85 -22.60 -8.07
CA ASP A 287 -2.46 -23.96 -7.73
C ASP A 287 -1.72 -24.01 -6.40
N ASN A 288 -1.60 -25.20 -5.80
CA ASN A 288 -1.02 -25.37 -4.48
C ASN A 288 0.47 -24.97 -4.39
N ALA A 289 1.17 -24.90 -5.50
CA ALA A 289 2.57 -24.48 -5.57
C ALA A 289 2.72 -23.00 -5.94
N ASN A 290 1.63 -22.29 -6.12
CA ASN A 290 1.63 -20.89 -6.58
C ASN A 290 2.41 -20.66 -7.88
N CYS A 291 2.40 -21.66 -8.77
CA CYS A 291 3.17 -21.58 -10.00
C CYS A 291 2.66 -20.51 -10.95
N GLY A 292 1.35 -20.24 -10.95
CA GLY A 292 0.77 -19.20 -11.82
C GLY A 292 0.91 -19.48 -13.31
N VAL A 293 1.13 -20.75 -13.68
CA VAL A 293 1.43 -21.16 -15.06
C VAL A 293 0.16 -21.45 -15.86
N THR A 294 -0.74 -22.21 -15.26
CA THR A 294 -1.88 -22.77 -15.97
C THR A 294 -2.95 -21.72 -16.26
N GLY A 295 -3.30 -21.59 -17.54
CA GLY A 295 -4.38 -20.70 -17.98
C GLY A 295 -3.94 -19.28 -18.33
N TRP A 296 -2.64 -19.00 -18.33
CA TRP A 296 -2.05 -17.71 -18.67
C TRP A 296 -1.44 -17.68 -20.07
N HIS A 297 -1.46 -16.51 -20.72
CA HIS A 297 -0.69 -16.23 -21.92
C HIS A 297 0.79 -15.95 -21.60
N VAL A 298 1.02 -15.12 -20.58
CA VAL A 298 2.32 -14.94 -19.93
C VAL A 298 2.12 -15.26 -18.45
N PRO A 299 2.83 -16.24 -17.90
CA PRO A 299 2.61 -16.70 -16.53
C PRO A 299 2.87 -15.62 -15.50
N VAL A 300 2.39 -15.86 -14.31
CA VAL A 300 2.55 -14.98 -13.13
C VAL A 300 3.25 -15.74 -12.01
N ARG A 301 3.78 -15.01 -11.05
CA ARG A 301 4.17 -15.58 -9.76
C ARG A 301 3.17 -15.12 -8.70
N TYR A 302 2.81 -16.03 -7.80
CA TYR A 302 2.08 -15.68 -6.58
C TYR A 302 3.06 -15.57 -5.41
N SER A 303 2.99 -14.50 -4.65
CA SER A 303 3.61 -14.42 -3.34
C SER A 303 2.85 -15.29 -2.34
N ASN A 304 3.57 -15.92 -1.44
CA ASN A 304 3.02 -16.72 -0.35
C ASN A 304 3.15 -16.06 1.03
N LEU A 305 3.28 -14.76 1.06
CA LEU A 305 3.16 -14.02 2.29
C LEU A 305 1.69 -14.07 2.73
N ILE A 306 1.39 -14.95 3.70
CA ILE A 306 0.04 -15.17 4.21
C ILE A 306 -0.27 -14.11 5.26
N SER A 307 -1.02 -13.10 4.84
CA SER A 307 -1.52 -12.04 5.71
C SER A 307 -2.98 -11.77 5.41
N GLY A 308 -3.88 -12.50 6.06
CA GLY A 308 -5.32 -12.40 5.82
C GLY A 308 -5.80 -13.00 4.49
N GLU A 309 -4.91 -13.39 3.57
CA GLU A 309 -5.24 -13.92 2.25
C GLU A 309 -4.25 -15.02 1.78
N PRO A 310 -4.68 -15.94 0.91
CA PRO A 310 -3.88 -17.11 0.55
C PRO A 310 -2.79 -16.84 -0.51
N GLY A 311 -2.27 -15.63 -0.56
CA GLY A 311 -1.29 -15.18 -1.55
C GLY A 311 -1.90 -14.34 -2.67
N TYR A 312 -1.08 -13.59 -3.36
CA TYR A 312 -1.49 -12.59 -4.34
C TYR A 312 -0.51 -12.54 -5.53
N LEU A 313 -0.98 -11.97 -6.65
CA LEU A 313 -0.16 -11.80 -7.85
C LEU A 313 1.00 -10.84 -7.58
N CYS A 314 2.19 -11.20 -8.07
CA CYS A 314 3.41 -10.44 -7.82
C CYS A 314 4.31 -10.39 -9.06
N ASP A 315 4.22 -9.32 -9.86
CA ASP A 315 5.11 -9.11 -11.00
C ASP A 315 6.48 -8.54 -10.59
N LEU A 316 6.67 -8.11 -9.32
CA LEU A 316 7.97 -7.76 -8.77
C LEU A 316 8.96 -8.94 -8.86
N TYR A 317 8.48 -10.18 -8.86
CA TYR A 317 9.26 -11.37 -9.13
C TYR A 317 10.13 -11.28 -10.40
N TYR A 318 9.61 -10.61 -11.44
CA TYR A 318 10.33 -10.39 -12.68
C TYR A 318 11.20 -9.13 -12.69
N MET A 319 11.06 -8.28 -11.67
CA MET A 319 11.87 -7.06 -11.52
C MET A 319 13.11 -7.30 -10.66
N ASP A 320 12.97 -8.05 -9.60
CA ASP A 320 14.00 -8.40 -8.62
C ASP A 320 14.78 -9.63 -9.11
N ILE A 321 15.95 -9.41 -9.67
CA ILE A 321 16.77 -10.43 -10.35
C ILE A 321 17.97 -10.85 -9.51
N TYR A 322 18.55 -9.88 -8.78
CA TYR A 322 19.77 -10.10 -8.01
C TYR A 322 19.54 -9.72 -6.54
N LYS A 323 20.14 -10.48 -5.66
CA LYS A 323 20.19 -10.19 -4.22
C LYS A 323 21.62 -9.85 -3.78
N GLU A 324 21.82 -9.65 -2.47
CA GLU A 324 23.13 -9.34 -1.88
C GLU A 324 24.26 -10.17 -2.50
N GLY A 325 25.35 -9.49 -2.85
CA GLY A 325 26.50 -10.12 -3.50
C GLY A 325 26.36 -10.29 -5.02
N GLY A 326 25.28 -9.81 -5.64
CA GLY A 326 24.99 -9.95 -7.07
C GLY A 326 24.61 -11.38 -7.46
N GLU A 327 24.09 -12.16 -6.53
CA GLU A 327 23.63 -13.51 -6.74
C GLU A 327 22.20 -13.50 -7.28
N PHE A 328 21.83 -14.51 -8.09
CA PHE A 328 20.46 -14.63 -8.61
C PHE A 328 19.47 -14.89 -7.46
N ASP A 329 18.38 -14.11 -7.42
CA ASP A 329 17.30 -14.31 -6.48
C ASP A 329 16.17 -15.12 -7.09
N ASN A 330 16.01 -16.35 -6.66
CA ASN A 330 14.97 -17.26 -7.15
C ASN A 330 13.64 -17.16 -6.36
N TRP A 331 13.61 -16.44 -5.25
CA TRP A 331 12.47 -16.29 -4.35
C TRP A 331 12.02 -17.55 -3.61
N ASP A 332 12.84 -18.59 -3.62
CA ASP A 332 12.67 -19.86 -2.91
C ASP A 332 14.01 -20.21 -2.25
N SER A 333 14.37 -19.44 -1.22
CA SER A 333 15.68 -19.52 -0.57
C SER A 333 15.85 -20.79 0.26
N ASN A 334 14.77 -21.41 0.70
CA ASN A 334 14.77 -22.67 1.43
C ASN A 334 14.66 -23.90 0.50
N GLY A 335 14.33 -23.71 -0.79
CA GLY A 335 14.29 -24.76 -1.81
C GLY A 335 13.10 -25.72 -1.70
N ASN A 336 11.99 -25.29 -1.11
CA ASN A 336 10.81 -26.11 -0.90
C ASN A 336 9.76 -26.04 -2.03
N GLY A 337 9.94 -25.13 -2.99
CA GLY A 337 9.06 -24.91 -4.13
C GLY A 337 7.87 -24.00 -3.83
N ILE A 338 7.87 -23.32 -2.68
CA ILE A 338 6.92 -22.28 -2.32
C ILE A 338 7.70 -20.96 -2.37
N PHE A 339 7.19 -19.98 -3.10
CA PHE A 339 7.93 -18.75 -3.40
C PHE A 339 7.49 -17.60 -2.52
N ALA A 340 8.44 -16.81 -2.03
CA ALA A 340 8.20 -15.69 -1.13
C ALA A 340 7.36 -16.11 0.09
N GLU A 341 7.78 -17.18 0.76
CA GLU A 341 7.04 -17.80 1.82
C GLU A 341 7.21 -17.06 3.15
N TRP A 342 6.08 -16.72 3.74
CA TRP A 342 5.99 -16.18 5.09
C TRP A 342 4.74 -16.76 5.73
N SER A 343 4.89 -17.80 6.51
CA SER A 343 3.76 -18.62 6.96
C SER A 343 3.03 -18.09 8.18
N SER A 344 3.55 -17.04 8.83
CA SER A 344 2.98 -16.48 10.06
C SER A 344 3.27 -14.99 10.17
N GLU A 345 2.24 -14.21 10.47
CA GLU A 345 2.37 -12.77 10.75
C GLU A 345 3.18 -12.47 12.03
N GLU A 346 3.30 -13.45 12.91
CA GLU A 346 4.04 -13.33 14.19
C GLU A 346 5.45 -13.94 14.14
N GLY A 347 5.86 -14.50 13.01
CA GLY A 347 7.13 -15.18 12.81
C GLY A 347 8.00 -14.57 11.72
N PRO A 348 9.25 -14.99 11.56
CA PRO A 348 10.11 -14.51 10.49
C PRO A 348 9.66 -15.05 9.14
N PRO A 349 10.06 -14.38 8.02
CA PRO A 349 9.89 -14.94 6.68
C PRO A 349 10.67 -16.26 6.55
N GLU A 350 10.13 -17.19 5.77
CA GLU A 350 10.80 -18.45 5.46
C GLU A 350 11.71 -18.31 4.25
N ASP A 351 11.37 -17.40 3.32
CA ASP A 351 12.22 -16.96 2.22
C ASP A 351 12.80 -15.56 2.48
N ILE A 352 14.05 -15.38 2.08
CA ILE A 352 14.76 -14.11 2.22
C ILE A 352 14.89 -13.49 0.83
N LEU A 353 14.20 -12.38 0.64
CA LEU A 353 14.14 -11.59 -0.60
C LEU A 353 14.80 -10.24 -0.35
N ASP A 354 15.31 -9.58 -1.37
CA ASP A 354 15.73 -8.20 -1.22
C ASP A 354 14.74 -7.20 -1.83
N LEU A 355 13.92 -7.63 -2.77
CA LEU A 355 12.81 -6.92 -3.41
C LEU A 355 13.22 -5.69 -4.25
N TYR A 356 14.51 -5.37 -4.36
CA TYR A 356 14.95 -4.23 -5.14
C TYR A 356 14.80 -4.48 -6.64
N PRO A 357 14.16 -3.54 -7.39
CA PRO A 357 14.09 -3.66 -8.83
C PRO A 357 15.45 -3.57 -9.52
N ASP A 358 15.80 -4.55 -10.34
CA ASP A 358 16.95 -4.53 -11.27
C ASP A 358 16.55 -4.11 -12.68
N VAL A 359 15.26 -4.22 -12.99
CA VAL A 359 14.66 -3.84 -14.27
C VAL A 359 13.22 -3.41 -14.02
N ALA A 360 12.73 -2.42 -14.76
CA ALA A 360 11.34 -2.01 -14.63
C ALA A 360 10.42 -2.92 -15.45
N VAL A 361 9.43 -3.51 -14.82
CA VAL A 361 8.44 -4.39 -15.45
C VAL A 361 7.07 -3.75 -15.45
N GLY A 362 6.33 -3.92 -16.54
CA GLY A 362 4.90 -3.62 -16.60
C GLY A 362 4.17 -4.70 -17.38
N ARG A 363 2.87 -4.81 -17.11
CA ARG A 363 2.06 -5.85 -17.75
C ARG A 363 0.88 -5.26 -18.50
N LEU A 364 0.67 -5.75 -19.73
CA LEU A 364 -0.59 -5.62 -20.46
C LEU A 364 -1.33 -6.95 -20.35
N ALA A 365 -2.29 -7.04 -19.46
CA ALA A 365 -2.99 -8.29 -19.13
C ALA A 365 -3.99 -8.73 -20.21
N CYS A 366 -3.60 -8.61 -21.49
CA CYS A 366 -4.41 -8.92 -22.64
C CYS A 366 -4.81 -10.39 -22.68
N ARG A 367 -6.08 -10.67 -22.96
CA ARG A 367 -6.64 -12.02 -23.07
C ARG A 367 -6.81 -12.50 -24.50
N ASN A 368 -6.69 -11.61 -25.46
CA ASN A 368 -6.86 -11.91 -26.88
C ASN A 368 -6.19 -10.87 -27.79
N ILE A 369 -6.09 -11.19 -29.07
CA ILE A 369 -5.44 -10.36 -30.10
C ILE A 369 -6.11 -8.97 -30.22
N GLN A 370 -7.41 -8.86 -30.05
CA GLN A 370 -8.10 -7.56 -30.15
C GLN A 370 -7.69 -6.63 -29.03
N GLU A 371 -7.61 -7.11 -27.80
CA GLU A 371 -7.11 -6.33 -26.68
C GLU A 371 -5.65 -5.88 -26.89
N VAL A 372 -4.78 -6.72 -27.44
CA VAL A 372 -3.41 -6.34 -27.81
C VAL A 372 -3.41 -5.18 -28.79
N ARG A 373 -4.21 -5.27 -29.85
CA ARG A 373 -4.31 -4.22 -30.87
C ARG A 373 -4.82 -2.91 -30.27
N ASP A 374 -5.83 -2.97 -29.44
CA ASP A 374 -6.45 -1.79 -28.85
C ASP A 374 -5.47 -1.05 -27.93
N VAL A 375 -4.76 -1.77 -27.04
CA VAL A 375 -3.80 -1.13 -26.13
C VAL A 375 -2.54 -0.65 -26.86
N VAL A 376 -2.07 -1.35 -27.88
CA VAL A 376 -0.95 -0.87 -28.73
C VAL A 376 -1.31 0.43 -29.42
N ASN A 377 -2.48 0.51 -30.05
CA ASN A 377 -2.96 1.74 -30.68
C ASN A 377 -3.08 2.89 -29.66
N LYS A 378 -3.56 2.57 -28.47
CA LYS A 378 -3.71 3.54 -27.39
C LYS A 378 -2.37 4.10 -26.93
N ILE A 379 -1.34 3.23 -26.74
CA ILE A 379 0.02 3.65 -26.37
C ILE A 379 0.61 4.56 -27.45
N ILE A 380 0.53 4.14 -28.73
CA ILE A 380 1.04 4.93 -29.85
C ILE A 380 0.33 6.29 -29.92
N THR A 381 -1.00 6.30 -29.80
CA THR A 381 -1.80 7.53 -29.81
C THR A 381 -1.38 8.45 -28.67
N TYR A 382 -1.26 7.92 -27.45
CA TYR A 382 -0.83 8.70 -26.29
C TYR A 382 0.54 9.34 -26.52
N GLU A 383 1.54 8.55 -26.86
CA GLU A 383 2.92 9.04 -27.00
C GLU A 383 3.10 10.04 -28.16
N THR A 384 2.23 9.99 -29.19
CA THR A 384 2.29 10.90 -30.34
C THR A 384 1.45 12.14 -30.22
N THR A 385 0.41 12.15 -29.37
CA THR A 385 -0.55 13.26 -29.33
C THR A 385 -0.63 14.03 -28.00
N THR A 386 0.03 13.52 -26.96
CA THR A 386 -0.09 14.11 -25.61
C THR A 386 0.84 15.30 -25.40
N TYR A 387 2.02 15.28 -25.99
CA TYR A 387 3.01 16.33 -25.75
C TYR A 387 2.46 17.73 -26.10
N GLY A 388 2.57 18.66 -25.13
CA GLY A 388 2.07 20.04 -25.28
C GLY A 388 0.55 20.18 -25.27
N SER A 389 -0.19 19.14 -24.88
CA SER A 389 -1.65 19.23 -24.77
C SER A 389 -2.07 19.81 -23.42
N ASP A 390 -2.99 20.77 -23.42
CA ASP A 390 -3.48 21.45 -22.22
C ASP A 390 -4.11 20.49 -21.19
N TRP A 391 -4.69 19.36 -21.66
CA TRP A 391 -5.32 18.38 -20.77
C TRP A 391 -4.32 17.57 -19.98
N PHE A 392 -3.09 17.44 -20.47
CA PHE A 392 -2.05 16.66 -19.76
C PHE A 392 -1.61 17.37 -18.47
N GLU A 393 -1.59 18.67 -18.45
CA GLU A 393 -1.23 19.48 -17.29
C GLU A 393 -2.36 19.57 -16.24
N ARG A 394 -3.24 18.56 -16.18
CA ARG A 394 -4.26 18.42 -15.15
C ARG A 394 -4.03 17.14 -14.37
N MET A 395 -4.12 17.24 -13.07
CA MET A 395 -4.14 16.10 -12.16
C MET A 395 -5.46 16.04 -11.41
N MET A 396 -6.14 14.90 -11.53
CA MET A 396 -7.34 14.61 -10.77
C MET A 396 -6.98 13.83 -9.51
N VAL A 397 -7.51 14.21 -8.37
CA VAL A 397 -7.46 13.44 -7.14
C VAL A 397 -8.88 13.17 -6.64
N VAL A 398 -9.13 11.91 -6.27
CA VAL A 398 -10.44 11.45 -5.78
C VAL A 398 -10.26 10.79 -4.44
N SER A 399 -11.00 11.22 -3.44
CA SER A 399 -10.91 10.65 -2.10
C SER A 399 -12.06 11.09 -1.20
N GLY A 400 -12.12 10.50 -0.03
CA GLY A 400 -13.02 10.85 1.05
C GLY A 400 -12.41 10.58 2.41
N ASP A 401 -13.25 10.30 3.38
CA ASP A 401 -12.88 9.90 4.72
C ASP A 401 -12.60 8.38 4.74
N GLY A 402 -11.34 8.00 4.60
CA GLY A 402 -10.94 6.62 4.32
C GLY A 402 -11.14 5.66 5.47
N PHE A 403 -10.91 6.12 6.70
CA PHE A 403 -10.93 5.27 7.89
C PHE A 403 -11.88 5.79 8.95
N LEU A 404 -12.20 4.93 9.92
CA LEU A 404 -12.84 5.36 11.15
C LEU A 404 -11.85 6.15 11.98
N ASP A 405 -12.24 7.35 12.41
CA ASP A 405 -11.45 8.12 13.34
C ASP A 405 -11.37 7.38 14.69
N GLN A 406 -10.19 7.34 15.26
CA GLN A 406 -10.01 6.81 16.60
C GLN A 406 -10.46 7.88 17.61
N HIS A 407 -11.06 7.48 18.71
CA HIS A 407 -11.55 8.35 19.79
C HIS A 407 -12.84 9.12 19.52
N ASP A 408 -13.60 8.81 18.49
CA ASP A 408 -14.64 9.68 18.01
C ASP A 408 -15.87 9.79 18.93
N LEU A 409 -16.41 8.69 19.39
CA LEU A 409 -17.52 8.73 20.35
C LEU A 409 -17.34 7.70 21.45
N ASP A 410 -16.58 8.03 22.46
CA ASP A 410 -16.53 7.32 23.74
C ASP A 410 -16.69 8.33 24.87
N ILE A 411 -17.92 8.53 25.28
CA ILE A 411 -18.28 9.42 26.38
C ILE A 411 -18.43 8.61 27.66
N GLN A 412 -17.68 8.97 28.68
CA GLN A 412 -17.70 8.29 29.97
C GLN A 412 -18.65 9.01 30.92
N TRP A 413 -19.68 8.30 31.35
CA TRP A 413 -20.59 8.80 32.35
C TRP A 413 -20.37 8.11 33.69
N ASP A 414 -19.91 8.87 34.69
CA ASP A 414 -19.73 8.41 36.06
C ASP A 414 -21.07 8.43 36.80
N THR A 415 -21.59 7.24 37.15
CA THR A 415 -22.83 7.07 37.88
C THR A 415 -22.63 7.03 39.39
N ASN A 416 -21.38 7.07 39.87
CA ASN A 416 -21.10 7.00 41.30
C ASN A 416 -21.68 8.22 42.05
N GLY A 417 -22.41 7.97 43.11
CA GLY A 417 -23.07 9.01 43.87
C GLY A 417 -24.41 9.52 43.34
N LEU A 418 -24.81 9.09 42.14
CA LEU A 418 -26.15 9.37 41.63
C LEU A 418 -27.19 8.47 42.33
N PRO A 419 -28.44 8.94 42.52
CA PRO A 419 -29.50 8.11 43.07
C PRO A 419 -29.96 7.02 42.10
N ASP A 420 -30.37 5.88 42.63
CA ASP A 420 -31.01 4.85 41.80
C ASP A 420 -32.35 5.41 41.26
N GLY A 421 -32.66 5.05 40.00
CA GLY A 421 -33.83 5.52 39.29
C GLY A 421 -33.72 5.44 37.78
N ALA A 422 -34.71 5.94 37.07
CA ALA A 422 -34.72 6.00 35.65
C ALA A 422 -33.89 7.19 35.13
N TYR A 423 -33.15 6.98 34.09
CA TYR A 423 -32.38 7.99 33.37
C TYR A 423 -32.66 7.89 31.87
N ILE A 424 -32.52 9.00 31.18
CA ILE A 424 -32.71 9.10 29.73
C ILE A 424 -31.42 9.63 29.13
N ILE A 425 -30.81 8.87 28.25
CA ILE A 425 -29.62 9.24 27.48
C ILE A 425 -30.10 9.79 26.15
N HIS A 426 -29.59 10.95 25.77
CA HIS A 426 -29.88 11.61 24.50
C HIS A 426 -28.58 11.80 23.73
N ALA A 427 -28.62 11.62 22.41
CA ALA A 427 -27.55 12.02 21.50
C ALA A 427 -28.11 12.81 20.33
N GLN A 428 -27.38 13.83 19.89
CA GLN A 428 -27.76 14.67 18.75
C GLN A 428 -26.52 15.14 18.01
N SER A 429 -26.51 14.96 16.71
CA SER A 429 -25.44 15.45 15.82
C SER A 429 -25.76 16.81 15.24
N THR A 430 -24.72 17.57 14.94
CA THR A 430 -24.78 18.85 14.21
C THR A 430 -23.76 18.82 13.08
N ASN A 431 -24.16 19.29 11.89
CA ASN A 431 -23.30 19.35 10.72
C ASN A 431 -22.58 20.69 10.55
N ASP A 432 -21.77 20.85 9.51
CA ASP A 432 -21.00 22.06 9.19
C ASP A 432 -21.87 23.22 8.68
N GLU A 433 -23.13 22.96 8.30
CA GLU A 433 -24.12 24.01 8.03
C GLU A 433 -24.80 24.53 9.31
N GLY A 434 -24.50 23.91 10.46
CA GLY A 434 -25.10 24.23 11.77
C GLY A 434 -26.51 23.63 11.93
N GLU A 435 -26.89 22.68 11.10
CA GLU A 435 -28.14 21.95 11.20
C GLU A 435 -28.00 20.82 12.22
N SER A 436 -28.93 20.73 13.16
CA SER A 436 -28.98 19.62 14.12
C SER A 436 -30.02 18.59 13.71
N GLY A 437 -29.64 17.32 13.83
CA GLY A 437 -30.51 16.20 13.52
C GLY A 437 -31.51 15.85 14.63
N PRO A 438 -32.32 14.81 14.43
CA PRO A 438 -33.17 14.30 15.47
C PRO A 438 -32.35 13.76 16.65
N GLU A 439 -32.95 13.80 17.82
CA GLU A 439 -32.36 13.18 19.01
C GLU A 439 -32.54 11.65 18.95
N ASP A 440 -31.47 10.93 19.25
CA ASP A 440 -31.54 9.52 19.64
C ASP A 440 -31.75 9.48 21.15
N VAL A 441 -32.71 8.66 21.60
CA VAL A 441 -33.18 8.68 23.01
C VAL A 441 -33.26 7.26 23.53
N ILE A 442 -32.55 6.96 24.61
CA ILE A 442 -32.50 5.65 25.25
C ILE A 442 -32.85 5.78 26.73
N HIS A 443 -33.82 4.97 27.19
CA HIS A 443 -34.20 4.90 28.60
C HIS A 443 -33.49 3.77 29.31
N ILE A 444 -32.79 4.05 30.38
CA ILE A 444 -32.08 3.08 31.22
C ILE A 444 -32.45 3.20 32.69
N THR A 445 -32.08 2.23 33.46
CA THR A 445 -32.32 2.22 34.92
C THR A 445 -30.99 2.07 35.67
N LEU A 446 -30.73 2.91 36.62
CA LEU A 446 -29.68 2.72 37.62
C LEU A 446 -30.30 2.05 38.83
N ASP A 447 -29.96 0.79 39.13
CA ASP A 447 -30.49 0.02 40.25
C ASP A 447 -29.43 -0.91 40.84
N ARG A 448 -28.77 -0.43 41.85
CA ARG A 448 -27.68 -1.13 42.55
C ARG A 448 -28.15 -2.29 43.43
N THR A 449 -29.46 -2.60 43.43
CA THR A 449 -29.97 -3.79 44.08
C THR A 449 -29.93 -5.04 43.18
N GLN A 450 -29.62 -4.87 41.89
CA GLN A 450 -29.53 -5.91 40.85
C GLN A 450 -28.12 -5.99 40.27
N GLU A 451 -27.87 -7.07 39.53
CA GLU A 451 -26.71 -7.17 38.67
C GLU A 451 -26.90 -6.30 37.40
N SER A 452 -25.84 -5.82 36.83
CA SER A 452 -25.88 -5.06 35.58
C SER A 452 -26.33 -5.95 34.43
N SER A 453 -27.20 -5.40 33.59
CA SER A 453 -27.73 -6.11 32.39
C SER A 453 -27.79 -5.10 31.27
N LEU A 454 -26.80 -5.12 30.40
CA LEU A 454 -26.68 -4.23 29.27
C LEU A 454 -26.60 -5.02 27.97
N SER A 455 -26.98 -4.37 26.90
CA SER A 455 -26.86 -4.90 25.54
C SER A 455 -26.46 -3.76 24.59
N PHE A 456 -25.95 -4.12 23.45
CA PHE A 456 -25.74 -3.13 22.40
C PHE A 456 -27.01 -2.96 21.55
N ASN A 457 -27.21 -1.75 21.04
CA ASN A 457 -28.38 -1.43 20.25
C ASN A 457 -28.24 -2.04 18.84
N HIS A 458 -29.21 -2.90 18.51
CA HIS A 458 -29.28 -3.54 17.20
C HIS A 458 -30.08 -2.76 16.15
N ASP A 459 -30.73 -1.68 16.58
CA ASP A 459 -31.61 -0.97 15.67
C ASP A 459 -30.84 -0.34 14.53
N ASP A 460 -31.07 -0.91 13.35
CA ASP A 460 -30.51 -0.53 12.07
C ASP A 460 -31.24 0.72 11.51
N HIS A 461 -31.53 1.68 12.38
CA HIS A 461 -32.26 2.92 12.02
C HIS A 461 -31.44 3.80 11.08
N LEU A 462 -30.17 3.48 10.95
CA LEU A 462 -29.25 4.18 10.10
C LEU A 462 -29.02 3.54 8.74
N ASN A 463 -29.94 2.75 8.22
CA ASN A 463 -29.91 2.44 6.81
C ASN A 463 -30.48 3.63 6.01
N PRO A 464 -29.71 4.66 5.83
CA PRO A 464 -30.27 5.83 5.18
C PRO A 464 -30.31 5.51 3.71
N THR A 465 -31.28 5.90 3.20
CA THR A 465 -31.51 6.29 1.83
C THR A 465 -30.43 7.27 1.28
N LEU A 466 -29.18 7.15 1.70
CA LEU A 466 -28.04 7.78 1.02
C LEU A 466 -28.07 7.48 -0.48
N GLN A 467 -28.62 6.34 -0.84
CA GLN A 467 -28.83 5.93 -2.23
C GLN A 467 -29.75 6.83 -3.04
N ASN A 468 -30.50 7.73 -2.44
CA ASN A 468 -31.53 8.51 -3.12
C ASN A 468 -31.33 10.03 -3.14
N GLY A 469 -30.20 10.53 -2.60
CA GLY A 469 -29.87 11.97 -2.71
C GLY A 469 -30.87 12.91 -2.04
N TYR A 470 -31.63 12.47 -1.07
CA TYR A 470 -32.56 13.33 -0.35
C TYR A 470 -31.82 14.12 0.74
N PRO A 471 -32.07 15.43 0.87
CA PRO A 471 -31.61 16.19 2.01
C PRO A 471 -32.33 15.65 3.26
N ALA A 472 -31.59 14.98 4.11
CA ALA A 472 -32.03 14.57 5.44
C ALA A 472 -31.09 15.24 6.46
N PRO A 473 -31.58 15.56 7.66
CA PRO A 473 -30.75 16.13 8.71
C PRO A 473 -29.66 15.14 9.15
N PRO A 474 -28.58 15.63 9.79
CA PRO A 474 -27.54 14.77 10.33
C PRO A 474 -28.09 13.82 11.37
N ILE A 475 -27.53 12.64 11.51
CA ILE A 475 -28.02 11.55 12.37
C ILE A 475 -26.98 11.23 13.41
N ALA A 476 -27.43 11.02 14.65
CA ALA A 476 -26.65 10.43 15.73
C ALA A 476 -27.33 9.14 16.21
N GLU A 477 -26.55 8.13 16.58
CA GLU A 477 -27.05 6.86 17.12
C GLU A 477 -26.13 6.39 18.24
N ILE A 478 -26.74 6.04 19.39
CA ILE A 478 -26.06 5.40 20.51
C ILE A 478 -26.12 3.89 20.29
N VAL A 479 -24.98 3.23 20.33
CA VAL A 479 -24.88 1.81 19.98
C VAL A 479 -24.50 0.95 21.18
N SER A 480 -23.71 1.46 22.10
CA SER A 480 -23.21 0.70 23.26
C SER A 480 -24.21 0.52 24.41
N VAL A 481 -25.41 1.04 24.27
CA VAL A 481 -26.49 0.99 25.28
C VAL A 481 -27.82 0.81 24.56
N SER A 482 -28.74 0.06 25.14
CA SER A 482 -30.06 -0.23 24.57
C SER A 482 -31.19 0.19 25.51
N GLU A 483 -32.38 0.33 24.92
CA GLU A 483 -33.60 0.64 25.66
C GLU A 483 -33.88 -0.40 26.74
N GLY A 484 -34.03 0.06 27.98
CA GLY A 484 -34.32 -0.79 29.13
C GLY A 484 -33.12 -1.41 29.82
N ASP A 485 -31.89 -1.07 29.41
CA ASP A 485 -30.66 -1.52 30.07
C ASP A 485 -30.62 -1.12 31.55
N VAL A 486 -30.01 -1.98 32.38
CA VAL A 486 -29.89 -1.80 33.81
C VAL A 486 -28.43 -1.68 34.23
N LEU A 487 -28.09 -0.55 34.82
CA LEU A 487 -26.78 -0.31 35.45
C LEU A 487 -26.90 -0.73 36.93
N GLY A 488 -26.33 -1.87 37.24
CA GLY A 488 -26.47 -2.53 38.54
C GLY A 488 -25.26 -2.37 39.46
N ASN A 489 -25.07 -3.38 40.31
CA ASN A 489 -23.95 -3.41 41.28
C ASN A 489 -22.79 -4.29 40.82
N SER A 490 -22.77 -4.72 39.58
CA SER A 490 -21.70 -5.52 38.96
C SER A 490 -21.16 -4.87 37.73
N ASP A 491 -19.87 -5.08 37.46
CA ASP A 491 -19.26 -4.71 36.19
C ASP A 491 -19.86 -5.53 35.05
N PHE A 492 -19.97 -4.89 33.88
CA PHE A 492 -20.45 -5.52 32.66
C PHE A 492 -19.60 -5.11 31.48
N THR A 493 -19.13 -6.07 30.69
CA THR A 493 -18.46 -5.83 29.42
C THR A 493 -18.92 -6.84 28.38
N TYR A 494 -19.18 -6.36 27.17
CA TYR A 494 -19.53 -7.19 26.03
C TYR A 494 -18.93 -6.61 24.75
N THR A 495 -18.37 -7.45 23.94
CA THR A 495 -17.84 -7.07 22.62
C THR A 495 -18.61 -7.82 21.54
N PRO A 496 -19.34 -7.13 20.66
CA PRO A 496 -20.00 -7.77 19.52
C PRO A 496 -18.99 -8.53 18.66
N THR A 497 -19.35 -9.74 18.23
CA THR A 497 -18.47 -10.61 17.46
C THR A 497 -19.18 -11.24 16.26
N GLY A 498 -18.40 -11.65 15.26
CA GLY A 498 -18.90 -12.41 14.11
C GLY A 498 -19.98 -11.68 13.32
N SER A 499 -21.13 -12.34 13.07
CA SER A 499 -22.21 -11.77 12.27
C SER A 499 -22.88 -10.54 12.91
N GLU A 500 -22.84 -10.42 14.21
CA GLU A 500 -23.40 -9.28 14.94
C GLU A 500 -22.62 -8.01 14.63
N ALA A 501 -21.29 -8.05 14.78
CA ALA A 501 -20.42 -6.94 14.43
C ALA A 501 -20.50 -6.62 12.93
N TYR A 502 -20.51 -7.65 12.09
CA TYR A 502 -20.49 -7.49 10.64
C TYR A 502 -21.80 -6.94 10.06
N CYS A 503 -22.94 -7.42 10.54
CA CYS A 503 -24.25 -6.99 10.01
C CYS A 503 -24.59 -5.55 10.34
N ASN A 504 -24.07 -5.01 11.44
CA ASN A 504 -24.44 -3.69 11.94
C ASN A 504 -23.31 -2.67 11.91
N ASP A 505 -22.17 -3.01 11.34
CA ASP A 505 -20.96 -2.19 11.41
C ASP A 505 -20.55 -1.84 12.85
N LEU A 506 -20.86 -2.76 13.77
CA LEU A 506 -20.67 -2.60 15.19
C LEU A 506 -19.31 -3.15 15.60
N PHE A 507 -18.28 -2.51 15.17
CA PHE A 507 -16.92 -2.88 15.52
C PHE A 507 -16.62 -2.64 17.01
N TRP A 508 -15.36 -2.53 17.36
CA TRP A 508 -14.89 -2.29 18.72
C TRP A 508 -15.54 -1.08 19.44
N TRP A 509 -15.90 -0.04 18.71
CA TRP A 509 -16.54 1.16 19.26
C TRP A 509 -18.00 0.91 19.73
N ALA A 510 -18.60 -0.20 19.35
CA ALA A 510 -19.87 -0.65 19.89
C ALA A 510 -19.73 -1.52 21.15
N ASN A 511 -18.52 -1.69 21.67
CA ASN A 511 -18.32 -2.43 22.92
C ASN A 511 -19.15 -1.83 24.04
N VAL A 512 -19.94 -2.67 24.69
CA VAL A 512 -20.68 -2.31 25.90
C VAL A 512 -19.72 -2.39 27.09
N SER A 513 -19.60 -1.32 27.85
CA SER A 513 -18.73 -1.28 29.01
C SER A 513 -19.34 -0.44 30.14
N TYR A 514 -19.57 -1.09 31.26
CA TYR A 514 -19.92 -0.47 32.54
C TYR A 514 -19.03 -1.08 33.62
N VAL A 515 -18.05 -0.36 34.07
CA VAL A 515 -17.00 -0.84 34.97
C VAL A 515 -16.74 0.21 36.03
N ASP A 516 -16.62 -0.18 37.29
CA ASP A 516 -16.40 0.70 38.44
C ASP A 516 -17.42 1.87 38.54
N GLY A 517 -18.65 1.66 38.05
CA GLY A 517 -19.70 2.67 38.04
C GLY A 517 -19.61 3.65 36.86
N ILE A 518 -18.72 3.45 35.91
CA ILE A 518 -18.55 4.28 34.71
C ILE A 518 -19.15 3.57 33.50
N LEU A 519 -20.14 4.20 32.87
CA LEU A 519 -20.73 3.76 31.61
C LEU A 519 -20.01 4.43 30.43
N HIS A 520 -19.55 3.64 29.47
CA HIS A 520 -19.06 4.12 28.22
C HIS A 520 -20.19 4.20 27.18
N ILE A 521 -20.57 5.41 26.82
CA ILE A 521 -21.58 5.70 25.81
C ILE A 521 -20.87 5.88 24.50
N ARG A 522 -21.02 4.89 23.61
CA ARG A 522 -20.42 4.86 22.28
C ARG A 522 -21.49 4.87 21.22
N GLY A 523 -21.17 5.46 20.10
CA GLY A 523 -22.11 5.56 19.02
C GLY A 523 -21.49 6.05 17.72
N LYS A 524 -22.32 6.39 16.77
CA LYS A 524 -21.90 6.89 15.46
C LYS A 524 -22.78 8.05 15.02
N SER A 525 -22.27 8.84 14.09
CA SER A 525 -23.08 9.84 13.40
C SER A 525 -22.59 10.05 11.98
N TYR A 526 -23.47 10.54 11.12
CA TYR A 526 -23.12 10.96 9.77
C TYR A 526 -24.14 11.96 9.25
N ASP A 527 -23.78 12.72 8.22
CA ASP A 527 -24.69 13.55 7.48
C ASP A 527 -25.13 12.80 6.21
N PRO A 528 -26.44 12.54 6.02
CA PRO A 528 -26.95 11.89 4.81
C PRO A 528 -26.84 12.75 3.55
N LYS A 529 -26.54 14.05 3.68
CA LYS A 529 -26.26 14.90 2.53
C LYS A 529 -25.01 14.42 1.79
N PRO A 530 -24.99 14.47 0.47
CA PRO A 530 -23.88 13.94 -0.33
C PRO A 530 -22.49 14.55 -0.03
N TYR A 531 -22.40 15.59 0.75
CA TYR A 531 -21.14 16.28 1.12
C TYR A 531 -21.26 16.92 2.51
N GLY A 532 -22.12 16.37 3.34
CA GLY A 532 -22.29 16.85 4.71
C GLY A 532 -21.18 16.37 5.62
N ASN A 533 -20.72 17.26 6.47
CA ASN A 533 -19.74 16.98 7.50
C ASN A 533 -20.36 17.10 8.89
N ILE A 534 -20.22 16.10 9.74
CA ILE A 534 -20.57 16.21 11.14
C ILE A 534 -19.49 17.01 11.87
N THR A 535 -19.90 18.06 12.55
CA THR A 535 -19.00 18.91 13.36
C THR A 535 -19.03 18.57 14.82
N SER A 536 -20.15 18.06 15.34
CA SER A 536 -20.25 17.66 16.74
C SER A 536 -21.38 16.66 17.01
N ILE A 537 -21.16 15.83 18.02
CA ILE A 537 -22.23 15.08 18.70
C ILE A 537 -22.33 15.61 20.14
N LYS A 538 -23.53 15.97 20.55
CA LYS A 538 -23.87 16.28 21.93
C LYS A 538 -24.52 15.05 22.56
N VAL A 539 -24.06 14.64 23.74
CA VAL A 539 -24.72 13.64 24.59
C VAL A 539 -25.09 14.31 25.91
N TRP A 540 -26.35 14.09 26.34
CA TRP A 540 -26.77 14.55 27.67
C TRP A 540 -27.69 13.52 28.31
N ILE A 541 -27.77 13.55 29.63
CA ILE A 541 -28.54 12.59 30.41
C ILE A 541 -29.47 13.32 31.35
N GLU A 542 -30.73 12.91 31.35
CA GLU A 542 -31.75 13.44 32.23
C GLU A 542 -32.15 12.40 33.30
N ASN A 543 -32.45 12.89 34.49
CA ASN A 543 -33.05 12.06 35.53
C ASN A 543 -34.59 11.98 35.36
N SER A 544 -35.25 11.18 36.17
CA SER A 544 -36.71 11.01 36.14
C SER A 544 -37.54 12.27 36.35
N ASN A 545 -36.91 13.37 36.76
CA ASN A 545 -37.58 14.69 36.93
C ASN A 545 -37.39 15.59 35.70
N GLY A 546 -36.66 15.17 34.69
CA GLY A 546 -36.29 15.95 33.52
C GLY A 546 -35.16 16.95 33.80
N GLU A 547 -34.36 16.72 34.84
CA GLU A 547 -33.19 17.54 35.10
C GLU A 547 -31.97 16.95 34.43
N VAL A 548 -31.22 17.74 33.66
CA VAL A 548 -29.96 17.33 33.02
C VAL A 548 -28.91 17.14 34.09
N VAL A 549 -28.42 15.90 34.24
CA VAL A 549 -27.42 15.51 35.25
C VAL A 549 -26.03 15.36 34.67
N PHE A 550 -25.93 15.24 33.32
CA PHE A 550 -24.69 15.10 32.61
C PHE A 550 -24.82 15.72 31.21
N THR A 551 -23.75 16.32 30.71
CA THR A 551 -23.64 16.77 29.33
C THR A 551 -22.19 16.69 28.89
N ASP A 552 -21.94 16.11 27.71
CA ASP A 552 -20.62 16.12 27.07
C ASP A 552 -20.77 16.27 25.57
N TYR A 553 -19.67 16.61 24.90
CA TYR A 553 -19.60 16.81 23.46
C TYR A 553 -18.41 16.08 22.89
N ARG A 554 -18.62 15.50 21.71
CA ARG A 554 -17.51 15.16 20.81
C ARG A 554 -17.59 16.09 19.63
N ASN A 555 -16.49 16.81 19.44
CA ASN A 555 -16.36 17.71 18.31
C ASN A 555 -15.48 17.00 17.28
N ASN A 556 -16.02 16.80 16.10
CA ASN A 556 -15.19 16.55 14.96
C ASN A 556 -14.59 17.91 14.56
N THR A 557 -13.40 18.18 14.98
CA THR A 557 -12.55 19.15 14.32
C THR A 557 -11.75 18.36 13.31
N PRO A 558 -12.22 18.21 12.05
CA PRO A 558 -11.49 17.44 11.07
C PRO A 558 -10.16 18.13 10.88
N THR A 559 -9.17 17.64 11.56
CA THR A 559 -7.79 18.04 11.31
C THR A 559 -7.35 17.45 9.99
N TYR A 560 -7.96 16.32 9.60
CA TYR A 560 -7.66 15.63 8.33
C TYR A 560 -8.73 14.56 8.03
N TYR A 561 -8.89 14.32 6.72
CA TYR A 561 -9.48 13.13 6.17
C TYR A 561 -8.34 12.38 5.47
N GLU A 562 -8.05 11.14 5.85
CA GLU A 562 -6.83 10.45 5.45
C GLU A 562 -6.63 10.43 3.94
N GLY A 563 -7.67 10.11 3.19
CA GLY A 563 -7.59 10.11 1.74
C GLY A 563 -7.32 11.50 1.15
N GLU A 564 -7.85 12.57 1.75
CA GLU A 564 -7.58 13.93 1.33
C GLU A 564 -6.15 14.36 1.66
N TRP A 565 -5.59 13.85 2.75
CA TRP A 565 -4.20 14.10 3.11
C TRP A 565 -3.25 13.35 2.18
N VAL A 566 -3.51 12.08 1.93
CA VAL A 566 -2.71 11.25 1.01
C VAL A 566 -2.73 11.82 -0.41
N THR A 567 -3.86 12.39 -0.85
CA THR A 567 -3.97 13.00 -2.18
C THR A 567 -3.58 14.48 -2.23
N GLY A 568 -3.59 15.18 -1.11
CA GLY A 568 -3.59 16.65 -1.03
C GLY A 568 -2.23 17.32 -1.12
N GLU A 569 -2.23 18.64 -0.80
CA GLU A 569 -1.05 19.52 -0.85
C GLU A 569 -0.37 19.70 0.51
N LYS A 570 -0.92 19.15 1.58
CA LYS A 570 -0.37 19.33 2.93
C LYS A 570 0.74 18.32 3.19
N ALA A 571 1.75 18.75 3.92
CA ALA A 571 2.78 17.88 4.50
C ALA A 571 2.56 17.76 6.02
N VAL A 572 2.69 16.54 6.53
CA VAL A 572 2.61 16.22 7.95
C VAL A 572 3.83 15.39 8.31
N HIS A 573 4.43 15.68 9.44
CA HIS A 573 5.67 15.03 9.86
C HIS A 573 6.76 15.03 8.76
N GLY A 574 6.77 16.08 7.94
CA GLY A 574 7.76 16.23 6.85
C GLY A 574 7.42 15.54 5.52
N ARG A 575 6.26 14.85 5.43
CA ARG A 575 5.85 14.14 4.21
C ARG A 575 4.50 14.64 3.70
N GLY A 576 4.44 14.95 2.40
CA GLY A 576 3.25 15.46 1.73
C GLY A 576 2.41 14.36 1.08
N GLY A 577 1.18 14.72 0.75
CA GLY A 577 0.32 13.97 -0.15
C GLY A 577 0.74 14.10 -1.62
N ALA A 578 0.00 13.48 -2.51
CA ALA A 578 0.36 13.44 -3.94
C ALA A 578 0.50 14.83 -4.58
N LEU A 579 -0.48 15.71 -4.36
CA LEU A 579 -0.46 17.08 -4.92
C LEU A 579 0.67 17.96 -4.37
N TYR A 580 1.20 17.66 -3.18
CA TYR A 580 2.33 18.37 -2.60
C TYR A 580 3.59 18.24 -3.47
N TYR A 581 3.80 17.07 -4.09
CA TYR A 581 4.97 16.78 -4.91
C TYR A 581 4.82 17.18 -6.37
N MET A 582 3.61 17.51 -6.80
CA MET A 582 3.37 17.86 -8.20
C MET A 582 3.78 19.30 -8.53
N PRO A 583 4.36 19.54 -9.70
CA PRO A 583 4.71 20.89 -10.14
C PRO A 583 3.53 21.86 -10.11
N GLU A 584 3.81 23.14 -9.80
CA GLU A 584 2.76 24.16 -9.65
C GLU A 584 1.95 24.41 -10.92
N TYR A 585 2.50 24.11 -12.10
CA TYR A 585 1.80 24.30 -13.38
C TYR A 585 0.70 23.26 -13.63
N PHE A 586 0.65 22.17 -12.90
CA PHE A 586 -0.47 21.24 -12.99
C PHE A 586 -1.73 21.84 -12.37
N GLU A 587 -2.81 21.84 -13.14
CA GLU A 587 -4.15 22.18 -12.64
C GLU A 587 -4.63 21.08 -11.69
N ARG A 588 -5.07 21.46 -10.49
CA ARG A 588 -5.56 20.54 -9.45
C ARG A 588 -7.06 20.34 -9.60
N ASP A 589 -7.47 19.19 -10.06
CA ASP A 589 -8.88 18.79 -10.12
C ASP A 589 -9.23 17.92 -8.90
N VAL A 590 -9.60 18.58 -7.82
CA VAL A 590 -9.83 17.96 -6.50
C VAL A 590 -11.28 17.51 -6.39
N VAL A 591 -11.51 16.21 -6.30
CA VAL A 591 -12.82 15.56 -6.28
C VAL A 591 -12.96 14.81 -4.97
N TRP A 592 -13.24 15.54 -3.91
CA TRP A 592 -13.36 15.00 -2.55
C TRP A 592 -14.81 14.94 -2.09
N THR A 593 -15.09 14.05 -1.13
CA THR A 593 -16.41 13.99 -0.48
C THR A 593 -16.68 15.23 0.35
N SER A 594 -15.67 15.77 1.02
CA SER A 594 -15.76 16.96 1.88
C SER A 594 -16.04 18.26 1.10
N ASN A 595 -15.63 18.36 -0.16
CA ASN A 595 -15.86 19.55 -0.99
C ASN A 595 -17.10 19.43 -1.87
N GLY A 596 -17.88 18.37 -1.72
CA GLY A 596 -19.13 18.14 -2.46
C GLY A 596 -18.96 17.74 -3.93
N ARG A 597 -17.71 17.51 -4.40
CA ARG A 597 -17.43 17.11 -5.78
C ARG A 597 -17.37 15.61 -5.98
N PHE A 598 -17.39 14.84 -4.91
CA PHE A 598 -17.54 13.40 -4.89
C PHE A 598 -18.75 13.01 -4.03
N ALA A 599 -19.93 13.12 -4.58
CA ALA A 599 -21.19 12.75 -3.93
C ALA A 599 -21.81 11.49 -4.53
N SER A 600 -21.34 11.09 -5.71
CA SER A 600 -21.86 9.94 -6.45
C SER A 600 -20.84 9.40 -7.45
N GLN A 601 -21.10 8.21 -7.96
CA GLN A 601 -20.34 7.62 -9.06
C GLN A 601 -20.33 8.49 -10.32
N ASP A 602 -21.44 9.17 -10.61
CA ASP A 602 -21.57 10.01 -11.80
C ASP A 602 -20.65 11.23 -11.74
N ASP A 603 -20.40 11.78 -10.54
CA ASP A 603 -19.46 12.90 -10.36
C ASP A 603 -18.03 12.49 -10.73
N VAL A 604 -17.62 11.30 -10.32
CA VAL A 604 -16.29 10.76 -10.65
C VAL A 604 -16.19 10.45 -12.14
N ILE A 605 -17.23 9.89 -12.75
CA ILE A 605 -17.28 9.64 -14.19
C ILE A 605 -17.20 10.95 -14.98
N GLU A 606 -17.93 11.99 -14.56
CA GLU A 606 -17.89 13.31 -15.19
C GLU A 606 -16.50 13.93 -15.07
N ALA A 607 -15.93 13.94 -13.86
CA ALA A 607 -14.59 14.47 -13.62
C ALA A 607 -13.54 13.74 -14.47
N PHE A 608 -13.49 12.42 -14.43
CA PHE A 608 -12.54 11.61 -15.20
C PHE A 608 -12.69 11.84 -16.71
N SER A 609 -13.92 12.02 -17.18
CA SER A 609 -14.25 12.22 -18.61
C SER A 609 -13.72 13.56 -19.16
N ARG A 610 -13.37 14.53 -18.31
CA ARG A 610 -12.74 15.80 -18.74
C ARG A 610 -11.34 15.58 -19.33
N GLY A 611 -10.66 14.49 -18.95
CA GLY A 611 -9.30 14.15 -19.38
C GLY A 611 -8.23 14.84 -18.55
N HIS A 612 -7.27 14.02 -18.08
CA HIS A 612 -6.20 14.40 -17.17
C HIS A 612 -4.90 13.69 -17.58
N GLY A 613 -3.74 14.26 -17.27
CA GLY A 613 -2.46 13.59 -17.46
C GLY A 613 -2.21 12.54 -16.39
N LEU A 614 -2.62 12.85 -15.16
CA LEU A 614 -2.49 12.00 -13.99
C LEU A 614 -3.81 11.94 -13.22
N ALA A 615 -4.11 10.79 -12.62
CA ALA A 615 -5.25 10.65 -11.72
C ALA A 615 -4.86 9.80 -10.52
N PHE A 616 -5.33 10.17 -9.33
CA PHE A 616 -5.10 9.43 -8.11
C PHE A 616 -6.41 9.18 -7.37
N PHE A 617 -6.62 7.92 -7.05
CA PHE A 617 -7.75 7.43 -6.26
C PHE A 617 -7.21 6.90 -4.94
N SER A 618 -7.52 7.55 -3.83
CA SER A 618 -7.16 7.08 -2.48
C SER A 618 -8.41 6.79 -1.67
N GLY A 619 -8.59 5.53 -1.30
CA GLY A 619 -9.79 5.05 -0.60
C GLY A 619 -9.84 3.54 -0.51
N HIS A 620 -11.02 2.97 -0.66
CA HIS A 620 -11.26 1.54 -0.53
C HIS A 620 -11.49 0.86 -1.87
N GLY A 621 -11.07 -0.40 -1.98
CA GLY A 621 -11.15 -1.15 -3.21
C GLY A 621 -11.57 -2.60 -3.06
N SER A 622 -12.00 -3.14 -4.17
CA SER A 622 -12.18 -4.57 -4.42
C SER A 622 -11.93 -4.83 -5.91
N PRO A 623 -11.89 -6.08 -6.39
CA PRO A 623 -11.54 -6.33 -7.77
C PRO A 623 -12.38 -5.57 -8.81
N GLY A 624 -13.66 -5.34 -8.57
CA GLY A 624 -14.55 -4.67 -9.53
C GLY A 624 -15.06 -3.30 -9.11
N TRP A 625 -14.59 -2.79 -7.99
CA TRP A 625 -15.14 -1.59 -7.38
C TRP A 625 -14.05 -0.75 -6.70
N TRP A 626 -14.22 0.57 -6.76
CA TRP A 626 -13.49 1.51 -5.94
C TRP A 626 -14.45 2.58 -5.43
N GLY A 627 -14.28 3.01 -4.20
CA GLY A 627 -15.06 4.07 -3.55
C GLY A 627 -14.46 4.49 -2.23
N ASP A 628 -15.18 5.35 -1.53
CA ASP A 628 -14.74 5.89 -0.24
C ASP A 628 -15.95 6.21 0.65
N HIS A 629 -15.78 6.99 1.72
CA HIS A 629 -16.82 7.34 2.67
C HIS A 629 -17.01 8.86 2.76
N PHE A 630 -18.25 9.25 3.10
CA PHE A 630 -18.51 10.59 3.56
C PHE A 630 -17.93 10.81 4.96
N PRO A 631 -17.53 12.05 5.27
CA PRO A 631 -17.09 12.40 6.62
C PRO A 631 -18.18 12.15 7.66
N GLY A 632 -17.77 11.71 8.84
CA GLY A 632 -18.69 11.47 9.96
C GLY A 632 -17.96 11.25 11.28
N ILE A 633 -18.68 11.08 12.37
CA ILE A 633 -18.16 10.74 13.69
C ILE A 633 -18.84 9.46 14.21
N PRO A 634 -18.13 8.37 14.35
CA PRO A 634 -16.87 8.04 13.68
C PRO A 634 -17.05 7.97 12.16
N GLY A 635 -15.99 8.12 11.39
CA GLY A 635 -16.01 7.96 9.92
C GLY A 635 -16.68 6.62 9.58
N ASN A 636 -17.81 6.67 8.85
CA ASN A 636 -18.70 5.52 8.78
C ASN A 636 -18.42 4.68 7.54
N ARG A 637 -17.62 3.64 7.66
CA ARG A 637 -17.21 2.76 6.56
C ARG A 637 -18.35 2.03 5.84
N ARG A 638 -19.47 1.82 6.50
CA ARG A 638 -20.56 1.04 5.91
C ARG A 638 -21.71 1.88 5.40
N TYR A 639 -22.17 2.81 6.20
CA TYR A 639 -23.40 3.54 5.93
C TYR A 639 -23.18 4.83 5.15
N ALA A 640 -22.01 5.45 5.29
CA ALA A 640 -21.65 6.65 4.56
C ALA A 640 -20.80 6.36 3.31
N GLN A 641 -20.79 5.12 2.84
CA GLN A 641 -20.01 4.71 1.69
C GLN A 641 -20.53 5.28 0.39
N VAL A 642 -19.63 5.80 -0.44
CA VAL A 642 -19.92 6.30 -1.77
C VAL A 642 -19.11 5.57 -2.83
N ALA A 643 -19.78 5.03 -3.84
CA ALA A 643 -19.12 4.40 -4.97
C ALA A 643 -18.49 5.47 -5.88
N GLY A 644 -17.21 5.30 -6.22
CA GLY A 644 -16.52 6.09 -7.22
C GLY A 644 -16.61 5.45 -8.61
N LEU A 645 -15.61 4.65 -8.99
CA LEU A 645 -15.65 3.95 -10.28
C LEU A 645 -15.90 2.45 -10.08
N VAL A 646 -16.80 1.89 -10.87
CA VAL A 646 -17.22 0.50 -10.78
C VAL A 646 -17.18 -0.15 -12.16
N VAL A 647 -16.56 -1.34 -12.24
CA VAL A 647 -16.45 -2.13 -13.49
C VAL A 647 -17.81 -2.65 -13.92
N SER A 648 -18.53 -3.27 -12.99
CA SER A 648 -19.86 -3.83 -13.22
C SER A 648 -20.71 -3.78 -11.97
N GLN A 649 -21.98 -3.48 -12.14
CA GLN A 649 -22.98 -3.49 -11.08
C GLN A 649 -24.28 -4.11 -11.58
N VAL A 650 -25.06 -4.65 -10.66
CA VAL A 650 -26.40 -5.20 -10.96
C VAL A 650 -27.44 -4.15 -10.66
N GLN A 651 -28.14 -3.66 -11.69
CA GLN A 651 -29.22 -2.69 -11.52
C GLN A 651 -30.57 -3.40 -11.45
N PRO A 652 -31.39 -3.20 -10.42
CA PRO A 652 -32.74 -3.71 -10.35
C PRO A 652 -33.66 -2.88 -11.24
N TYR A 653 -34.13 -3.45 -12.33
CA TYR A 653 -35.12 -2.79 -13.21
C TYR A 653 -36.59 -3.09 -12.86
N PHE A 654 -36.80 -4.24 -12.23
CA PHE A 654 -38.08 -4.69 -11.68
C PHE A 654 -37.81 -5.67 -10.52
N PRO A 655 -38.80 -5.95 -9.66
CA PRO A 655 -38.57 -6.75 -8.47
C PRO A 655 -37.89 -8.12 -8.66
N TYR A 656 -37.77 -8.60 -9.91
CA TYR A 656 -37.22 -9.93 -10.20
C TYR A 656 -36.27 -9.96 -11.44
N ILE A 657 -35.97 -8.82 -12.05
CA ILE A 657 -35.11 -8.77 -13.24
C ILE A 657 -33.96 -7.80 -12.96
N HIS A 658 -32.73 -8.34 -12.97
CA HIS A 658 -31.52 -7.60 -12.75
C HIS A 658 -30.67 -7.63 -14.02
N PHE A 659 -30.30 -6.49 -14.54
CA PHE A 659 -29.40 -6.39 -15.69
C PHE A 659 -28.02 -5.88 -15.23
N PRO A 660 -26.93 -6.43 -15.77
CA PRO A 660 -25.61 -5.87 -15.51
C PRO A 660 -25.45 -4.50 -16.18
N ALA A 661 -24.98 -3.54 -15.43
CA ALA A 661 -24.51 -2.25 -15.95
C ALA A 661 -22.98 -2.21 -15.85
N PHE A 662 -22.35 -1.43 -16.73
CA PHE A 662 -20.90 -1.27 -16.79
C PHE A 662 -20.56 0.23 -16.76
N PRO A 663 -20.57 0.85 -15.60
CA PRO A 663 -20.39 2.30 -15.46
C PRO A 663 -19.12 2.83 -16.11
N MET A 664 -17.98 2.15 -15.98
CA MET A 664 -16.73 2.57 -16.62
C MET A 664 -16.80 2.66 -18.14
N LYS A 665 -17.75 2.01 -18.79
CA LYS A 665 -17.98 2.15 -20.24
C LYS A 665 -18.57 3.50 -20.64
N THR A 666 -19.08 4.27 -19.69
CA THR A 666 -19.64 5.60 -19.94
C THR A 666 -18.59 6.70 -19.95
N LEU A 667 -17.34 6.36 -19.59
CA LEU A 667 -16.21 7.29 -19.68
C LEU A 667 -16.05 7.84 -21.09
N SER A 668 -15.84 9.16 -21.21
CA SER A 668 -15.79 9.86 -22.50
C SER A 668 -14.50 10.69 -22.69
N ASN A 669 -13.44 10.36 -21.98
CA ASN A 669 -12.13 11.02 -22.07
C ASN A 669 -11.32 10.59 -23.31
N THR A 670 -11.96 10.53 -24.48
CA THR A 670 -11.38 10.05 -25.74
C THR A 670 -10.01 10.68 -26.03
N ASN A 671 -9.01 9.84 -26.25
CA ASN A 671 -7.60 10.21 -26.49
C ASN A 671 -6.95 11.08 -25.41
N ARG A 672 -7.53 11.13 -24.21
CA ARG A 672 -6.98 11.86 -23.05
C ARG A 672 -6.86 10.91 -21.89
N PHE A 673 -5.85 10.05 -21.93
CA PHE A 673 -5.69 8.90 -21.06
C PHE A 673 -4.75 9.23 -19.89
N PRO A 674 -5.23 9.32 -18.64
CA PRO A 674 -4.34 9.52 -17.51
C PRO A 674 -3.47 8.29 -17.21
N VAL A 675 -2.31 8.52 -16.61
CA VAL A 675 -1.65 7.54 -15.76
C VAL A 675 -2.36 7.57 -14.41
N VAL A 676 -2.84 6.42 -13.94
CA VAL A 676 -3.67 6.31 -12.74
C VAL A 676 -2.92 5.58 -11.64
N VAL A 677 -2.91 6.16 -10.45
CA VAL A 677 -2.55 5.49 -9.20
C VAL A 677 -3.82 5.19 -8.42
N VAL A 678 -3.96 4.00 -7.87
CA VAL A 678 -5.12 3.63 -7.07
C VAL A 678 -4.68 3.00 -5.76
N GLY A 679 -5.04 3.64 -4.65
CA GLY A 679 -5.02 3.08 -3.30
C GLY A 679 -6.35 2.38 -3.02
N GLY A 680 -6.24 1.16 -2.53
CA GLY A 680 -7.38 0.28 -2.24
C GLY A 680 -7.02 -1.18 -2.43
N CYS A 681 -7.84 -2.06 -1.87
CA CYS A 681 -7.61 -3.50 -1.97
C CYS A 681 -7.97 -4.06 -3.34
N HIS A 682 -7.17 -4.99 -3.87
CA HIS A 682 -7.48 -5.83 -5.03
C HIS A 682 -7.82 -5.11 -6.34
N ASN A 683 -7.70 -3.81 -6.44
CA ASN A 683 -8.07 -3.06 -7.65
C ASN A 683 -7.27 -3.48 -8.89
N SER A 684 -6.07 -4.04 -8.69
CA SER A 684 -5.23 -4.58 -9.77
C SER A 684 -5.14 -6.12 -9.76
N MET A 685 -6.08 -6.81 -9.15
CA MET A 685 -6.16 -8.27 -9.08
C MET A 685 -6.59 -8.87 -10.44
N PHE A 686 -5.69 -8.90 -11.41
CA PHE A 686 -5.99 -9.27 -12.81
C PHE A 686 -6.20 -10.78 -13.07
N ASN A 687 -6.33 -11.61 -12.04
CA ASN A 687 -6.72 -13.03 -12.16
C ASN A 687 -8.22 -13.28 -11.95
N VAL A 688 -9.04 -12.25 -12.00
CA VAL A 688 -10.50 -12.37 -11.84
C VAL A 688 -11.21 -12.84 -13.12
N SER A 689 -12.41 -13.40 -12.98
CA SER A 689 -13.25 -13.87 -14.10
C SER A 689 -14.74 -13.76 -13.79
N LEU A 690 -15.58 -13.90 -14.83
CA LEU A 690 -17.04 -13.82 -14.68
C LEU A 690 -17.66 -14.94 -13.86
N ILE A 691 -17.05 -16.12 -13.87
CA ILE A 691 -17.55 -17.27 -13.13
C ILE A 691 -16.53 -17.62 -12.06
N PRO A 692 -16.93 -17.60 -10.78
CA PRO A 692 -16.11 -18.12 -9.68
C PRO A 692 -15.75 -19.58 -9.92
N SER A 693 -14.74 -20.08 -9.24
CA SER A 693 -14.42 -21.52 -9.36
C SER A 693 -15.60 -22.39 -8.93
N VAL A 694 -15.72 -23.57 -9.53
CA VAL A 694 -16.77 -24.54 -9.13
C VAL A 694 -16.70 -24.85 -7.64
N LEU A 695 -15.51 -24.81 -7.07
CA LEU A 695 -15.29 -25.01 -5.64
C LEU A 695 -15.89 -23.86 -4.81
N ASP A 696 -15.67 -22.58 -5.25
CA ASP A 696 -16.26 -21.42 -4.56
C ASP A 696 -17.77 -21.45 -4.59
N ILE A 697 -18.36 -21.83 -5.74
CA ILE A 697 -19.81 -22.01 -5.90
C ILE A 697 -20.32 -23.13 -4.96
N PHE A 698 -19.61 -24.26 -4.91
CA PHE A 698 -19.96 -25.38 -4.03
C PHE A 698 -19.90 -24.97 -2.55
N LEU A 699 -18.85 -24.29 -2.14
CA LEU A 699 -18.65 -23.86 -0.76
C LEU A 699 -19.66 -22.81 -0.33
N LEU A 700 -20.00 -21.86 -1.22
CA LEU A 700 -21.07 -20.88 -0.99
C LEU A 700 -22.44 -21.58 -0.87
N MET A 701 -22.79 -22.44 -1.84
CA MET A 701 -24.13 -23.07 -1.91
C MET A 701 -24.37 -24.11 -0.82
N PHE A 702 -23.35 -24.89 -0.44
CA PHE A 702 -23.53 -26.06 0.43
C PHE A 702 -22.99 -25.86 1.85
N LEU A 703 -22.07 -24.96 2.07
CA LEU A 703 -21.47 -24.72 3.38
C LEU A 703 -21.69 -23.31 3.90
N GLY A 704 -22.31 -22.43 3.11
CA GLY A 704 -22.53 -21.02 3.48
C GLY A 704 -21.24 -20.24 3.75
N LYS A 705 -20.11 -20.76 3.27
CA LYS A 705 -18.81 -20.14 3.48
C LYS A 705 -18.41 -19.37 2.23
N ASN A 706 -18.24 -18.07 2.36
CA ASN A 706 -17.52 -17.28 1.39
C ASN A 706 -16.04 -17.68 1.44
N ILE A 707 -15.62 -18.54 0.53
CA ILE A 707 -14.19 -18.78 0.33
C ILE A 707 -13.80 -17.95 -0.88
N TYR A 708 -13.12 -16.88 -0.60
CA TYR A 708 -12.58 -15.92 -1.55
C TYR A 708 -11.30 -16.47 -2.15
N MET A 709 -11.39 -17.47 -3.03
CA MET A 709 -10.17 -18.02 -3.63
C MET A 709 -9.73 -17.26 -4.88
N HIS A 710 -10.64 -16.55 -5.57
CA HIS A 710 -10.29 -15.95 -6.88
C HIS A 710 -10.94 -14.62 -7.20
N THR A 711 -12.05 -14.26 -6.59
CA THR A 711 -12.80 -13.06 -6.93
C THR A 711 -13.20 -12.27 -5.69
N TYR A 712 -12.74 -12.67 -4.54
CA TYR A 712 -13.19 -12.13 -3.26
C TYR A 712 -14.72 -11.99 -3.21
N GLY A 713 -15.42 -13.02 -3.69
CA GLY A 713 -16.88 -13.07 -3.74
C GLY A 713 -17.52 -12.17 -4.80
N GLN A 714 -16.73 -11.44 -5.59
CA GLN A 714 -17.24 -10.56 -6.62
C GLN A 714 -17.18 -11.21 -8.00
N ILE A 715 -18.28 -11.11 -8.71
CA ILE A 715 -18.36 -11.51 -10.12
C ILE A 715 -18.02 -10.27 -10.95
N THR A 716 -16.82 -10.24 -11.49
CA THR A 716 -16.37 -9.15 -12.36
C THR A 716 -15.66 -9.70 -13.59
N PRO A 717 -15.88 -9.11 -14.79
CA PRO A 717 -15.22 -9.58 -16.01
C PRO A 717 -13.71 -9.32 -15.99
N GLU A 718 -13.29 -8.27 -15.29
CA GLU A 718 -11.91 -7.82 -15.15
C GLU A 718 -11.72 -7.11 -13.81
N CYS A 719 -10.46 -6.98 -13.37
CA CYS A 719 -10.18 -6.07 -12.27
C CYS A 719 -10.29 -4.61 -12.72
N TRP A 720 -10.46 -3.75 -11.75
CA TRP A 720 -10.67 -2.31 -11.92
C TRP A 720 -9.55 -1.65 -12.74
N GLY A 721 -8.29 -1.90 -12.38
CA GLY A 721 -7.13 -1.32 -13.05
C GLY A 721 -7.02 -1.75 -14.50
N TRP A 722 -7.06 -3.07 -14.78
CA TRP A 722 -6.95 -3.55 -16.15
C TRP A 722 -8.17 -3.15 -17.01
N TYR A 723 -9.35 -3.05 -16.41
CA TYR A 723 -10.54 -2.61 -17.14
C TYR A 723 -10.38 -1.19 -17.69
N LEU A 724 -9.82 -0.25 -16.91
CA LEU A 724 -9.53 1.10 -17.37
C LEU A 724 -8.51 1.14 -18.51
N VAL A 725 -7.46 0.32 -18.41
CA VAL A 725 -6.38 0.30 -19.42
C VAL A 725 -6.87 -0.29 -20.74
N LYS A 726 -7.66 -1.35 -20.70
CA LYS A 726 -8.09 -2.04 -21.92
C LYS A 726 -9.23 -1.37 -22.68
N LEU A 727 -9.89 -0.33 -22.15
CA LEU A 727 -10.87 0.45 -22.89
C LEU A 727 -10.19 1.07 -24.12
N PRO A 728 -10.65 0.84 -25.36
CA PRO A 728 -9.86 1.16 -26.55
C PRO A 728 -9.61 2.67 -26.74
N ASP A 729 -10.62 3.51 -26.53
CA ASP A 729 -10.59 4.95 -26.86
C ASP A 729 -10.73 5.86 -25.64
N THR A 730 -10.92 5.30 -24.45
CA THR A 730 -11.17 6.01 -23.18
C THR A 730 -10.42 5.31 -22.03
N GLY A 731 -10.69 5.70 -20.79
CA GLY A 731 -10.08 5.12 -19.62
C GLY A 731 -8.64 5.61 -19.37
N ALA A 732 -7.75 4.76 -18.93
CA ALA A 732 -6.37 5.09 -18.54
C ALA A 732 -5.33 4.53 -19.52
N ILE A 733 -4.14 5.15 -19.60
CA ILE A 733 -3.00 4.60 -20.35
C ILE A 733 -2.27 3.52 -19.54
N ALA A 734 -2.24 3.68 -18.22
CA ALA A 734 -1.65 2.75 -17.28
C ALA A 734 -2.32 2.91 -15.90
N THR A 735 -2.30 1.84 -15.10
CA THR A 735 -2.74 1.88 -13.71
C THR A 735 -1.70 1.22 -12.80
N MET A 736 -1.54 1.74 -11.60
CA MET A 736 -0.74 1.14 -10.53
C MET A 736 -1.61 0.95 -9.30
N GLY A 737 -1.58 -0.23 -8.70
CA GLY A 737 -2.40 -0.55 -7.52
C GLY A 737 -2.18 -1.98 -7.03
N ASN A 738 -2.88 -2.34 -5.97
CA ASN A 738 -2.69 -3.60 -5.26
C ASN A 738 -3.40 -4.78 -5.94
N THR A 739 -2.72 -5.90 -5.98
CA THR A 739 -3.29 -7.20 -6.37
C THR A 739 -3.90 -7.96 -5.21
N GLY A 740 -3.55 -7.61 -3.99
CA GLY A 740 -4.03 -8.15 -2.72
C GLY A 740 -4.63 -7.06 -1.82
N TYR A 741 -4.75 -7.34 -0.52
CA TYR A 741 -5.18 -6.37 0.48
C TYR A 741 -4.16 -5.25 0.64
N GLY A 742 -4.57 -4.02 0.34
CA GLY A 742 -3.86 -2.80 0.70
C GLY A 742 -4.05 -2.49 2.19
N TRP A 743 -3.03 -1.91 2.79
CA TRP A 743 -3.03 -1.45 4.18
C TRP A 743 -2.61 0.00 4.23
N GLY A 744 -3.23 0.76 5.11
CA GLY A 744 -2.91 2.16 5.32
C GLY A 744 -2.95 2.55 6.79
N TRP A 745 -2.41 3.68 7.12
CA TRP A 745 -2.40 4.24 8.48
C TRP A 745 -3.44 5.32 8.60
N GLU A 746 -4.03 5.43 9.76
CA GLU A 746 -5.06 6.41 10.06
C GLU A 746 -4.46 7.74 10.53
N GLY A 747 -5.25 8.81 10.42
CA GLY A 747 -4.95 10.13 10.93
C GLY A 747 -3.70 10.76 10.32
N GLU A 748 -2.97 11.49 11.13
CA GLU A 748 -1.76 12.21 10.73
C GLU A 748 -0.58 11.30 10.28
N TRP A 749 -0.75 10.01 10.42
CA TRP A 749 0.24 8.97 10.06
C TRP A 749 0.02 8.41 8.66
N CYS A 750 -1.05 8.78 7.97
CA CYS A 750 -1.47 8.19 6.70
C CYS A 750 -0.44 8.33 5.57
N THR A 751 0.37 9.38 5.55
CA THR A 751 1.45 9.56 4.55
C THR A 751 2.82 9.16 5.07
N VAL A 752 2.98 8.96 6.37
CA VAL A 752 4.28 8.69 7.03
C VAL A 752 4.47 7.21 7.32
N GLY A 753 3.39 6.52 7.69
CA GLY A 753 3.40 5.08 7.91
C GLY A 753 3.56 4.29 6.62
N ALA A 754 4.04 3.07 6.72
CA ALA A 754 4.16 2.14 5.60
C ALA A 754 2.81 1.83 4.92
N GLY A 755 2.84 1.21 3.77
CA GLY A 755 1.63 0.81 3.04
C GLY A 755 1.19 1.81 1.98
N ASP A 756 -0.10 1.78 1.65
CA ASP A 756 -0.66 2.45 0.48
C ASP A 756 -0.50 3.97 0.49
N GLY A 757 -0.74 4.62 1.62
CA GLY A 757 -0.65 6.07 1.71
C GLY A 757 0.75 6.58 1.39
N TRP A 758 1.79 5.82 1.79
CA TRP A 758 3.18 6.16 1.49
C TRP A 758 3.56 5.83 0.05
N ILE A 759 3.34 4.59 -0.41
CA ILE A 759 3.82 4.16 -1.72
C ILE A 759 3.12 4.89 -2.87
N THR A 760 1.82 5.15 -2.72
CA THR A 760 1.05 5.86 -3.75
C THR A 760 1.47 7.33 -3.88
N SER A 761 1.68 8.04 -2.75
CA SER A 761 2.18 9.42 -2.77
C SER A 761 3.63 9.51 -3.26
N GLU A 762 4.46 8.49 -3.00
CA GLU A 762 5.84 8.43 -3.46
C GLU A 762 5.97 8.39 -4.99
N PHE A 763 5.05 7.72 -5.70
CA PHE A 763 5.05 7.76 -7.16
C PHE A 763 4.97 9.19 -7.70
N PHE A 764 4.12 10.02 -7.12
CA PHE A 764 4.02 11.43 -7.52
C PHE A 764 5.26 12.23 -7.15
N ARG A 765 5.93 11.86 -6.05
CA ARG A 765 7.25 12.43 -5.72
C ARG A 765 8.30 12.03 -6.74
N GLN A 766 8.36 10.77 -7.14
CA GLN A 766 9.31 10.30 -8.16
C GLN A 766 9.09 10.97 -9.52
N TYR A 767 7.84 11.18 -9.90
CA TYR A 767 7.51 11.91 -11.13
C TYR A 767 7.71 13.42 -10.98
N GLY A 768 7.04 14.06 -10.03
CA GLY A 768 6.92 15.50 -9.94
C GLY A 768 8.15 16.19 -9.34
N GLU A 769 8.72 15.64 -8.24
CA GLU A 769 9.91 16.22 -7.57
C GLU A 769 11.21 15.68 -8.15
N LYS A 770 11.32 14.36 -8.37
CA LYS A 770 12.56 13.72 -8.87
C LYS A 770 12.70 13.75 -10.39
N GLY A 771 11.63 14.03 -11.14
CA GLY A 771 11.65 14.23 -12.58
C GLY A 771 11.78 12.96 -13.42
N HIS A 772 11.36 11.82 -12.92
CA HIS A 772 11.37 10.57 -13.68
C HIS A 772 10.19 10.53 -14.67
N GLU A 773 10.43 10.85 -15.92
CA GLU A 773 9.42 10.94 -16.98
C GLU A 773 9.06 9.58 -17.62
N MET A 774 9.90 8.56 -17.47
CA MET A 774 9.59 7.21 -17.94
C MET A 774 8.82 6.45 -16.87
N LEU A 775 7.63 5.97 -17.22
CA LEU A 775 6.68 5.36 -16.28
C LEU A 775 7.30 4.23 -15.46
N GLY A 776 8.01 3.30 -16.11
CA GLY A 776 8.65 2.18 -15.43
C GLY A 776 9.79 2.63 -14.50
N THR A 777 10.51 3.70 -14.87
CA THR A 777 11.55 4.26 -13.99
C THR A 777 10.92 4.88 -12.74
N ALA A 778 9.88 5.70 -12.89
CA ALA A 778 9.17 6.28 -11.74
C ALA A 778 8.60 5.18 -10.84
N TYR A 779 7.99 4.15 -11.43
CA TYR A 779 7.44 2.99 -10.71
C TYR A 779 8.53 2.19 -9.96
N ALA A 780 9.63 1.83 -10.61
CA ALA A 780 10.71 1.07 -9.98
C ALA A 780 11.39 1.87 -8.86
N GLN A 781 11.63 3.19 -9.08
CA GLN A 781 12.21 4.04 -8.06
C GLN A 781 11.25 4.29 -6.87
N THR A 782 9.94 4.23 -7.08
CA THR A 782 8.96 4.23 -5.99
C THR A 782 9.13 3.00 -5.08
N ILE A 783 9.27 1.82 -5.68
CA ILE A 783 9.51 0.57 -4.94
C ILE A 783 10.87 0.63 -4.22
N THR A 784 11.92 1.05 -4.92
CA THR A 784 13.26 1.20 -4.32
C THR A 784 13.25 2.16 -3.12
N SER A 785 12.55 3.30 -3.25
CA SER A 785 12.39 4.26 -2.15
C SER A 785 11.62 3.68 -0.98
N TYR A 786 10.57 2.89 -1.25
CA TYR A 786 9.80 2.20 -0.22
C TYR A 786 10.67 1.23 0.58
N ILE A 787 11.41 0.36 -0.11
CA ILE A 787 12.28 -0.63 0.52
C ILE A 787 13.40 0.05 1.32
N ASN A 788 14.00 1.11 0.79
CA ASN A 788 14.97 1.92 1.52
C ASN A 788 14.39 2.58 2.77
N THR A 789 13.08 2.82 2.81
CA THR A 789 12.46 3.51 3.95
C THR A 789 11.97 2.54 5.02
N PHE A 790 11.31 1.46 4.65
CA PHE A 790 10.56 0.62 5.59
C PHE A 790 11.19 -0.74 5.85
N ARG A 791 11.81 -1.35 4.86
CA ARG A 791 12.44 -2.63 5.09
C ARG A 791 13.60 -2.48 6.07
N ALA A 792 13.38 -2.91 7.28
CA ALA A 792 14.17 -2.50 8.44
C ALA A 792 15.10 -3.56 8.98
N PHE A 793 15.24 -4.79 8.42
CA PHE A 793 16.08 -5.74 9.13
C PHE A 793 16.92 -6.71 8.34
N GLU A 794 18.05 -6.87 8.82
CA GLU A 794 18.70 -8.15 8.97
C GLU A 794 17.87 -8.96 9.97
N LEU A 795 17.43 -10.16 9.60
CA LEU A 795 16.68 -11.04 10.51
C LEU A 795 17.32 -11.01 11.88
N PRO A 796 16.68 -10.54 12.93
CA PRO A 796 17.29 -10.54 14.23
C PRO A 796 17.61 -11.99 14.59
N GLU A 797 18.77 -12.26 15.20
CA GLU A 797 19.09 -13.57 15.76
C GLU A 797 17.97 -14.08 16.68
N CYS A 798 17.04 -13.20 17.04
CA CYS A 798 15.90 -13.41 17.92
C CYS A 798 14.64 -12.82 17.30
N TRP A 799 13.95 -13.54 16.42
CA TRP A 799 12.63 -13.16 15.87
C TRP A 799 11.54 -12.95 16.94
N TRP A 800 11.72 -13.46 18.16
CA TRP A 800 10.87 -13.19 19.33
C TRP A 800 11.20 -11.87 20.04
N SER A 801 12.11 -11.06 19.47
CA SER A 801 12.41 -9.73 20.02
C SER A 801 11.15 -8.86 19.99
N PRO A 802 10.89 -8.05 21.02
CA PRO A 802 9.82 -7.06 20.96
C PRO A 802 10.02 -5.99 19.88
N ASP A 803 11.22 -5.91 19.30
CA ASP A 803 11.53 -5.04 18.16
C ASP A 803 11.05 -5.66 16.82
N PHE A 804 10.62 -6.92 16.80
CA PHE A 804 10.02 -7.59 15.64
C PHE A 804 8.52 -7.24 15.59
N GLY A 805 8.09 -6.60 14.55
CA GLY A 805 6.76 -6.03 14.46
C GLY A 805 5.99 -6.41 13.20
N TRP A 806 5.28 -5.47 12.64
CA TRP A 806 4.38 -5.65 11.50
C TRP A 806 5.11 -5.57 10.14
N ASP A 807 6.34 -6.01 10.09
CA ASP A 807 7.21 -5.93 8.91
C ASP A 807 6.70 -6.72 7.71
N TRP A 808 5.75 -7.66 7.94
CA TRP A 808 5.05 -8.33 6.86
C TRP A 808 4.24 -7.36 5.98
N ILE A 809 3.76 -6.21 6.50
CA ILE A 809 3.13 -5.16 5.68
C ILE A 809 4.17 -4.51 4.78
N ASP A 810 5.36 -4.26 5.33
CA ASP A 810 6.47 -3.67 4.60
C ASP A 810 6.96 -4.58 3.47
N GLU A 811 6.98 -5.89 3.70
CA GLU A 811 7.28 -6.88 2.67
C GLU A 811 6.15 -7.01 1.63
N LYS A 812 4.90 -7.01 2.09
CA LYS A 812 3.72 -7.20 1.24
C LYS A 812 3.50 -6.04 0.28
N THR A 813 3.63 -4.81 0.74
CA THR A 813 3.26 -3.62 -0.02
C THR A 813 3.96 -3.53 -1.38
N PRO A 814 5.29 -3.63 -1.52
CA PRO A 814 5.94 -3.61 -2.82
C PRO A 814 5.64 -4.85 -3.67
N GLN A 815 5.42 -6.02 -3.05
CA GLN A 815 5.16 -7.26 -3.77
C GLN A 815 3.78 -7.26 -4.46
N GLN A 816 2.78 -6.66 -3.86
CA GLN A 816 1.42 -6.62 -4.41
C GLN A 816 1.15 -5.41 -5.31
N TRP A 817 2.02 -4.40 -5.29
CA TRP A 817 1.84 -3.19 -6.10
C TRP A 817 2.33 -3.43 -7.53
N VAL A 818 1.42 -3.39 -8.51
CA VAL A 818 1.68 -3.80 -9.89
C VAL A 818 1.41 -2.66 -10.87
N LEU A 819 2.26 -2.55 -11.90
CA LEU A 819 2.07 -1.67 -13.04
C LEU A 819 1.34 -2.41 -14.17
N LEU A 820 0.08 -2.08 -14.39
CA LEU A 820 -0.69 -2.49 -15.57
C LEU A 820 -0.55 -1.41 -16.64
N GLY A 821 0.48 -1.55 -17.49
CA GLY A 821 0.86 -0.58 -18.50
C GLY A 821 2.21 -0.88 -19.13
N ASP A 822 2.62 -0.02 -20.06
CA ASP A 822 3.94 -0.11 -20.72
C ASP A 822 5.01 0.60 -19.84
N PRO A 823 6.02 -0.10 -19.32
CA PRO A 823 7.03 0.52 -18.46
C PRO A 823 7.95 1.49 -19.23
N SER A 824 8.02 1.36 -20.55
CA SER A 824 8.77 2.28 -21.40
C SER A 824 7.95 3.47 -21.90
N LEU A 825 6.73 3.67 -21.38
CA LEU A 825 5.89 4.81 -21.71
C LEU A 825 6.54 6.11 -21.25
N LYS A 826 6.65 7.07 -22.16
CA LYS A 826 7.02 8.44 -21.78
C LYS A 826 5.77 9.17 -21.28
N ILE A 827 5.74 9.51 -19.99
CA ILE A 827 4.64 10.28 -19.39
C ILE A 827 4.63 11.68 -20.05
N GLY A 828 3.48 12.10 -20.59
CA GLY A 828 3.37 13.34 -21.35
C GLY A 828 3.69 13.24 -22.85
N GLY A 829 4.06 12.05 -23.33
CA GLY A 829 4.36 11.81 -24.75
C GLY A 829 5.71 12.36 -25.22
N TYR A 830 6.00 12.16 -26.49
CA TYR A 830 7.23 12.67 -27.13
C TYR A 830 6.96 14.03 -27.81
N PRO A 831 7.97 14.93 -27.83
CA PRO A 831 7.86 16.22 -28.51
C PRO A 831 7.73 16.10 -30.03
#